data_4b4ea9bd576c168ccb51e4380b0a8280
#
_entry.id   4b4ea9bd576c168ccb51e4380b0a8280
#
_cell.length_a   1.000
_cell.length_b   1.000
_cell.length_c   1.000
_cell.angle_alpha   90.00
_cell.angle_beta   90.00
_cell.angle_gamma   90.00
#
_symmetry.space_group_name_H-M   'P 1'
#
loop_
_entity.id
_entity.type
_entity.pdbx_description
1 polymer ?
#
loop_
_entity_poly.entity_id
_entity_poly.type
_entity_poly.pdbx_seq_one_letter_code
_entity_poly.pdbx_strand_id
1 'polypeptide(L)'
;MNTKVLLAVAGAVLALAPASMVAQTVDLPTSKQLIGEIPGLPQRLNSLPMSMAVSPDGRYVVTVNAGFGTFESQYEQSLAVLDTQTGVLKDYPDARTLLPGRQTLYSGLAFSSDGKHIYASMGSTTDPLGDGKDKTGSGVVVYSFTEGKVTPDRLIHLPLAQLSPGRKTKLIGGLDSDKGVPFPAAIAVLDRTGAEKLLVAGNLSDDVLLLDASSRAVEKRFDLSENDAVPSTYPVALAVTKDGQRAFVALWNTSEIVELDLVNGTVGRKLALLKPSSPVATGTHPCDFAFSPDGKTLYVALANRDAVAAVNIGEAKLSVKGYFDTRLPGQSYFGAEPVAVAVNADGNRLYVANMGSDAVAVIDTTKLTLKASKQGMVEPIGFVPTDWMPMSMVFTGGKLYLATAKGKGTGPNNFPQRDTGTAQLKKLLRKTTYIGTLLYGSLATLDGSDIEKDLPRWTEAVLESNRMKAAAEKIAFAGKAQNRIKHVIYIIKENRTYDQVFGDLQKGGKPVGNGDPSLTMYGESITPNLHKLVLQFGVLDNFFDSGEVSGDGHVWSTAAINTDYLEKTWQQEYRGGQRTYDWEGVVAEGYPLLQKIPDVNEPASGYLWGNLAAHNKSYYHFGEYISTTFCNEVKTANPQQGPMLEGRNCERKAIAPGEAIPAEWGGGVNKWPWPIPLMASNIATKPELVGHFAEEAPDFNVMIPDQVRAEIFLRHLKGWIADKAQGKDTMPDFVLLRLGDDHTVGTRPGGPTPRASIADNDLAVGRAVEAISNSPFWDDTAFFILEDDAQDGGDHVDAHRSLGVVVSKYAPQVANGAPFVDSRLYSTVSMIRTMETLLGLPPMNNNDAFSSMISTLFTGPGDQPAFAADYSNRDNGLLYTANTKTAPGARESMKMDFRHADHADAQSLNVILWKDAMGDKPVPAMLTVRRKKTPKDSDD
;
A
#
# COMPACT_ATOMS: atom_id res chain seq x y z
N MET A 1 -60.51 -23.10 61.71
CA MET A 1 -61.33 -22.08 61.01
C MET A 1 -60.43 -21.37 60.04
N ASN A 2 -60.71 -21.52 58.76
CA ASN A 2 -59.91 -21.05 57.64
C ASN A 2 -60.16 -19.59 57.32
N THR A 3 -59.11 -18.81 57.08
CA THR A 3 -59.25 -17.54 56.41
C THR A 3 -58.25 -17.46 55.29
N LYS A 4 -58.75 -17.46 54.05
CA LYS A 4 -57.99 -17.30 52.79
C LYS A 4 -57.62 -15.82 52.65
N VAL A 5 -56.33 -15.57 52.34
CA VAL A 5 -55.84 -14.25 51.90
C VAL A 5 -55.65 -14.36 50.39
N LEU A 6 -56.35 -13.56 49.64
CA LEU A 6 -56.15 -13.29 48.23
C LEU A 6 -54.94 -12.36 48.04
N LEU A 7 -53.92 -12.80 47.34
CA LEU A 7 -52.83 -11.95 46.76
C LEU A 7 -53.25 -11.55 45.35
N ALA A 8 -53.42 -10.22 45.13
CA ALA A 8 -53.55 -9.62 43.84
C ALA A 8 -52.11 -9.39 43.26
N VAL A 9 -51.80 -10.03 42.14
CA VAL A 9 -50.56 -9.81 41.37
C VAL A 9 -50.84 -8.66 40.41
N ALA A 10 -50.26 -7.50 40.68
CA ALA A 10 -50.20 -6.38 39.75
C ALA A 10 -49.04 -6.66 38.79
N GLY A 11 -49.34 -7.00 37.55
CA GLY A 11 -48.37 -7.11 36.48
C GLY A 11 -47.85 -5.77 36.04
N ALA A 12 -46.62 -5.42 36.40
CA ALA A 12 -45.91 -4.29 35.83
C ALA A 12 -45.36 -4.71 34.46
N VAL A 13 -45.96 -4.21 33.37
CA VAL A 13 -45.42 -4.28 32.04
C VAL A 13 -44.26 -3.27 32.01
N LEU A 14 -43.02 -3.77 32.19
CA LEU A 14 -41.84 -2.99 31.81
C LEU A 14 -41.84 -2.88 30.28
N ALA A 15 -42.13 -1.71 29.77
CA ALA A 15 -41.81 -1.35 28.39
C ALA A 15 -40.28 -1.30 28.29
N LEU A 16 -39.68 -2.36 27.72
CA LEU A 16 -38.32 -2.33 27.24
C LEU A 16 -38.29 -1.28 26.13
N ALA A 17 -37.78 -0.08 26.45
CA ALA A 17 -37.32 0.83 25.41
C ALA A 17 -36.32 0.07 24.53
N PRO A 18 -36.40 0.18 23.19
CA PRO A 18 -35.38 -0.42 22.35
C PRO A 18 -34.03 0.19 22.76
N ALA A 19 -33.12 -0.66 23.25
CA ALA A 19 -31.73 -0.26 23.38
C ALA A 19 -31.35 0.25 22.00
N SER A 20 -31.00 1.53 21.90
CA SER A 20 -30.37 2.06 20.71
C SER A 20 -29.13 1.22 20.51
N MET A 21 -29.15 0.35 19.49
CA MET A 21 -27.94 -0.30 19.01
C MET A 21 -27.01 0.84 18.63
N VAL A 22 -25.97 1.07 19.43
CA VAL A 22 -24.89 1.96 19.04
C VAL A 22 -24.36 1.36 17.73
N ALA A 23 -24.48 2.11 16.65
CA ALA A 23 -23.96 1.66 15.35
C ALA A 23 -22.49 1.28 15.54
N GLN A 24 -22.12 0.08 15.15
CA GLN A 24 -20.74 -0.38 15.30
C GLN A 24 -19.87 0.47 14.36
N THR A 25 -18.94 1.22 14.94
CA THR A 25 -17.94 1.97 14.18
C THR A 25 -16.66 1.14 14.13
N VAL A 26 -16.05 1.05 12.95
CA VAL A 26 -14.73 0.45 12.74
C VAL A 26 -13.80 1.53 12.24
N ASP A 27 -12.78 1.84 13.01
CA ASP A 27 -11.73 2.77 12.61
C ASP A 27 -10.80 2.12 11.59
N LEU A 28 -10.36 2.88 10.58
CA LEU A 28 -9.46 2.43 9.53
C LEU A 28 -8.10 3.15 9.65
N PRO A 29 -7.00 2.49 9.26
CA PRO A 29 -5.67 3.11 9.26
C PRO A 29 -5.55 4.32 8.33
N THR A 30 -6.49 4.47 7.41
CA THR A 30 -6.62 5.62 6.50
C THR A 30 -7.24 6.87 7.15
N SER A 31 -7.39 6.90 8.48
CA SER A 31 -8.09 7.94 9.25
C SER A 31 -9.59 8.06 8.96
N LYS A 32 -10.17 7.10 8.25
CA LYS A 32 -11.62 6.99 7.99
C LYS A 32 -12.29 6.00 8.94
N GLN A 33 -13.58 5.82 8.78
CA GLN A 33 -14.37 4.92 9.61
C GLN A 33 -15.40 4.17 8.75
N LEU A 34 -15.70 2.93 9.11
CA LEU A 34 -16.92 2.28 8.64
C LEU A 34 -17.99 2.48 9.71
N ILE A 35 -19.11 3.06 9.33
CA ILE A 35 -20.17 3.46 10.28
C ILE A 35 -21.44 2.68 9.99
N GLY A 36 -21.91 1.98 11.00
CA GLY A 36 -23.16 1.26 10.94
C GLY A 36 -23.12 -0.03 10.13
N GLU A 37 -24.30 -0.47 9.68
CA GLU A 37 -24.45 -1.67 8.87
C GLU A 37 -24.24 -1.36 7.39
N ILE A 38 -23.29 -2.03 6.78
CA ILE A 38 -23.02 -1.92 5.34
C ILE A 38 -24.13 -2.61 4.55
N PRO A 39 -24.74 -1.93 3.56
CA PRO A 39 -25.84 -2.49 2.78
C PRO A 39 -25.41 -3.69 1.92
N GLY A 40 -26.39 -4.54 1.56
CA GLY A 40 -26.15 -5.71 0.74
C GLY A 40 -25.59 -6.93 1.48
N LEU A 41 -25.58 -6.92 2.82
CA LEU A 41 -25.18 -8.03 3.69
C LEU A 41 -23.85 -8.65 3.24
N PRO A 42 -22.72 -7.93 3.33
CA PRO A 42 -21.45 -8.40 2.82
C PRO A 42 -21.06 -9.77 3.38
N GLN A 43 -20.80 -10.73 2.49
CA GLN A 43 -20.29 -12.05 2.81
C GLN A 43 -18.75 -12.02 2.70
N ARG A 44 -18.06 -12.68 3.63
CA ARG A 44 -16.58 -12.73 3.64
C ARG A 44 -16.05 -13.46 2.41
N LEU A 45 -15.07 -12.86 1.75
CA LEU A 45 -14.26 -13.42 0.67
C LEU A 45 -12.83 -13.70 1.14
N ASN A 46 -12.08 -14.42 0.35
CA ASN A 46 -10.63 -14.48 0.42
C ASN A 46 -10.02 -13.11 0.10
N SER A 47 -8.72 -12.94 0.30
CA SER A 47 -8.05 -11.64 0.20
C SER A 47 -7.96 -11.12 -1.25
N LEU A 48 -8.11 -9.82 -1.41
CA LEU A 48 -7.95 -9.04 -2.64
C LEU A 48 -8.78 -9.60 -3.81
N PRO A 49 -10.12 -9.48 -3.81
CA PRO A 49 -10.97 -9.81 -4.95
C PRO A 49 -10.82 -8.75 -6.05
N MET A 50 -9.98 -9.05 -7.06
CA MET A 50 -9.52 -8.11 -8.08
C MET A 50 -10.56 -7.84 -9.17
N SER A 51 -11.32 -8.85 -9.57
CA SER A 51 -12.33 -8.72 -10.63
C SER A 51 -13.45 -9.73 -10.48
N MET A 52 -14.53 -9.49 -11.23
CA MET A 52 -15.72 -10.34 -11.26
C MET A 52 -16.09 -10.72 -12.69
N ALA A 53 -16.62 -11.93 -12.85
CA ALA A 53 -17.23 -12.39 -14.09
C ALA A 53 -18.59 -13.03 -13.82
N VAL A 54 -19.54 -12.83 -14.75
CA VAL A 54 -20.87 -13.43 -14.70
C VAL A 54 -20.92 -14.61 -15.66
N SER A 55 -21.47 -15.75 -15.22
CA SER A 55 -21.69 -16.91 -16.11
C SER A 55 -22.62 -16.55 -17.25
N PRO A 56 -22.50 -17.19 -18.46
CA PRO A 56 -23.33 -16.85 -19.61
C PRO A 56 -24.83 -16.97 -19.37
N ASP A 57 -25.26 -17.82 -18.45
CA ASP A 57 -26.66 -18.00 -18.04
C ASP A 57 -27.11 -16.98 -16.97
N GLY A 58 -26.21 -16.13 -16.48
CA GLY A 58 -26.48 -15.12 -15.46
C GLY A 58 -26.65 -15.68 -14.03
N ARG A 59 -26.49 -17.00 -13.83
CA ARG A 59 -26.77 -17.65 -12.55
C ARG A 59 -25.64 -17.49 -11.55
N TYR A 60 -24.40 -17.39 -11.99
CA TYR A 60 -23.24 -17.34 -11.11
C TYR A 60 -22.43 -16.06 -11.31
N VAL A 61 -22.01 -15.49 -10.19
CA VAL A 61 -20.99 -14.41 -10.14
C VAL A 61 -19.74 -15.03 -9.54
N VAL A 62 -18.61 -14.88 -10.23
CA VAL A 62 -17.32 -15.42 -9.81
C VAL A 62 -16.35 -14.28 -9.55
N THR A 63 -15.58 -14.35 -8.46
CA THR A 63 -14.48 -13.42 -8.17
C THR A 63 -13.15 -14.15 -8.25
N VAL A 64 -12.09 -13.44 -8.70
CA VAL A 64 -10.69 -13.89 -8.54
C VAL A 64 -10.09 -13.18 -7.35
N ASN A 65 -9.65 -13.97 -6.35
CA ASN A 65 -9.08 -13.49 -5.11
C ASN A 65 -7.57 -13.68 -5.17
N ALA A 66 -6.85 -12.58 -5.46
CA ALA A 66 -5.45 -12.59 -5.85
C ALA A 66 -4.49 -12.09 -4.75
N GLY A 67 -4.93 -11.99 -3.50
CA GLY A 67 -4.12 -11.54 -2.38
C GLY A 67 -3.24 -12.63 -1.77
N PHE A 68 -2.83 -12.43 -0.54
CA PHE A 68 -2.00 -13.40 0.20
C PHE A 68 -2.72 -14.68 0.57
N GLY A 69 -4.05 -14.70 0.47
CA GLY A 69 -4.88 -15.76 1.03
C GLY A 69 -5.13 -15.55 2.52
N THR A 70 -6.20 -16.13 3.00
CA THR A 70 -6.58 -16.08 4.41
C THR A 70 -6.27 -17.42 5.12
N PHE A 71 -6.40 -17.44 6.43
CA PHE A 71 -6.26 -18.67 7.18
C PHE A 71 -7.26 -19.74 6.73
N GLU A 72 -8.49 -19.35 6.38
CA GLU A 72 -9.55 -20.23 5.91
C GLU A 72 -9.22 -20.88 4.57
N SER A 73 -8.55 -20.15 3.67
CA SER A 73 -8.05 -20.67 2.38
C SER A 73 -6.69 -21.37 2.52
N GLN A 74 -6.14 -21.48 3.72
CA GLN A 74 -4.79 -22.00 3.99
C GLN A 74 -3.69 -21.21 3.25
N TYR A 75 -3.91 -19.90 3.08
CA TYR A 75 -3.03 -18.96 2.37
C TYR A 75 -2.90 -19.24 0.86
N GLU A 76 -3.84 -19.98 0.29
CA GLU A 76 -3.99 -20.16 -1.14
C GLU A 76 -4.84 -19.01 -1.69
N GLN A 77 -4.55 -18.57 -2.91
CA GLN A 77 -5.46 -17.72 -3.69
C GLN A 77 -6.62 -18.56 -4.21
N SER A 78 -7.71 -17.92 -4.65
CA SER A 78 -8.92 -18.66 -4.97
C SER A 78 -9.77 -18.02 -6.05
N LEU A 79 -10.71 -18.80 -6.57
CA LEU A 79 -11.93 -18.29 -7.17
C LEU A 79 -13.10 -18.49 -6.18
N ALA A 80 -13.91 -17.45 -5.97
CA ALA A 80 -15.13 -17.60 -5.19
C ALA A 80 -16.34 -17.49 -6.10
N VAL A 81 -17.36 -18.33 -5.86
CA VAL A 81 -18.57 -18.45 -6.68
C VAL A 81 -19.81 -18.15 -5.84
N LEU A 82 -20.53 -17.11 -6.22
CA LEU A 82 -21.85 -16.80 -5.68
C LEU A 82 -22.92 -17.38 -6.62
N ASP A 83 -23.80 -18.24 -6.13
CA ASP A 83 -25.03 -18.61 -6.81
C ASP A 83 -26.08 -17.52 -6.57
N THR A 84 -26.44 -16.77 -7.61
CA THR A 84 -27.34 -15.59 -7.53
C THR A 84 -28.79 -15.95 -7.16
N GLN A 85 -29.18 -17.21 -7.33
CA GLN A 85 -30.53 -17.71 -7.00
C GLN A 85 -30.64 -18.08 -5.52
N THR A 86 -29.59 -18.70 -4.96
CA THR A 86 -29.58 -19.18 -3.57
C THR A 86 -28.89 -18.21 -2.60
N GLY A 87 -28.08 -17.27 -3.10
CA GLY A 87 -27.26 -16.38 -2.28
C GLY A 87 -26.06 -17.09 -1.63
N VAL A 88 -25.79 -18.33 -1.99
CA VAL A 88 -24.68 -19.11 -1.39
C VAL A 88 -23.37 -18.77 -2.06
N LEU A 89 -22.43 -18.32 -1.26
CA LEU A 89 -21.04 -18.06 -1.66
C LEU A 89 -20.15 -19.24 -1.28
N LYS A 90 -19.32 -19.71 -2.22
CA LYS A 90 -18.32 -20.76 -2.00
C LYS A 90 -16.96 -20.34 -2.51
N ASP A 91 -15.93 -20.55 -1.70
CA ASP A 91 -14.53 -20.32 -2.07
C ASP A 91 -13.89 -21.62 -2.56
N TYR A 92 -13.05 -21.53 -3.60
CA TYR A 92 -12.32 -22.63 -4.23
C TYR A 92 -10.82 -22.28 -4.27
N PRO A 93 -10.08 -22.54 -3.17
CA PRO A 93 -8.64 -22.30 -3.12
C PRO A 93 -7.89 -23.14 -4.17
N ASP A 94 -6.84 -22.55 -4.75
CA ASP A 94 -5.99 -23.19 -5.75
C ASP A 94 -4.61 -23.51 -5.16
N ALA A 95 -4.35 -24.79 -4.90
CA ALA A 95 -3.11 -25.26 -4.31
C ALA A 95 -1.86 -24.97 -5.14
N ARG A 96 -1.98 -24.60 -6.42
CA ARG A 96 -0.86 -24.14 -7.25
C ARG A 96 -0.32 -22.79 -6.80
N THR A 97 -1.14 -21.99 -6.11
CA THR A 97 -0.79 -20.67 -5.64
C THR A 97 -0.25 -20.64 -4.20
N LEU A 98 0.23 -21.76 -3.67
CA LEU A 98 0.83 -21.78 -2.34
C LEU A 98 2.05 -20.85 -2.27
N LEU A 99 2.15 -20.11 -1.16
CA LEU A 99 3.43 -19.49 -0.75
C LEU A 99 4.45 -20.62 -0.58
N PRO A 100 5.51 -20.65 -1.13
CA PRO A 100 6.59 -19.99 -1.78
C PRO A 100 6.72 -20.30 -3.28
N GLY A 101 5.65 -20.68 -3.95
CA GLY A 101 5.69 -21.04 -5.38
C GLY A 101 5.95 -19.84 -6.31
N ARG A 102 5.93 -18.60 -5.78
CA ARG A 102 6.19 -17.37 -6.54
C ARG A 102 5.37 -17.25 -7.82
N GLN A 103 4.16 -17.79 -7.79
CA GLN A 103 3.16 -17.70 -8.84
C GLN A 103 1.88 -17.14 -8.25
N THR A 104 1.24 -16.19 -8.94
CA THR A 104 0.12 -15.44 -8.42
C THR A 104 -1.00 -15.31 -9.45
N LEU A 105 -2.25 -15.48 -9.00
CA LEU A 105 -3.40 -14.98 -9.73
C LEU A 105 -3.32 -13.45 -9.81
N TYR A 106 -4.01 -12.86 -10.81
CA TYR A 106 -4.11 -11.42 -10.95
C TYR A 106 -5.55 -11.02 -11.33
N SER A 107 -5.73 -9.95 -12.10
CA SER A 107 -7.06 -9.36 -12.31
C SER A 107 -7.85 -9.90 -13.50
N GLY A 108 -7.22 -10.62 -14.43
CA GLY A 108 -7.92 -11.18 -15.58
C GLY A 108 -8.87 -12.32 -15.20
N LEU A 109 -10.15 -12.23 -15.57
CA LEU A 109 -11.17 -13.25 -15.30
C LEU A 109 -12.25 -13.23 -16.39
N ALA A 110 -12.56 -14.37 -17.00
CA ALA A 110 -13.61 -14.49 -17.98
C ALA A 110 -14.20 -15.91 -18.01
N PHE A 111 -15.49 -16.05 -18.30
CA PHE A 111 -16.11 -17.34 -18.65
C PHE A 111 -15.87 -17.69 -20.11
N SER A 112 -15.76 -18.99 -20.41
CA SER A 112 -15.91 -19.48 -21.78
C SER A 112 -17.33 -19.22 -22.31
N SER A 113 -17.45 -19.12 -23.61
CA SER A 113 -18.75 -18.85 -24.26
C SER A 113 -19.80 -19.91 -23.93
N ASP A 114 -19.42 -21.18 -23.73
CA ASP A 114 -20.28 -22.27 -23.33
C ASP A 114 -20.52 -22.39 -21.81
N GLY A 115 -19.87 -21.54 -21.01
CA GLY A 115 -19.98 -21.51 -19.55
C GLY A 115 -19.31 -22.67 -18.82
N LYS A 116 -18.54 -23.53 -19.51
CA LYS A 116 -17.95 -24.73 -18.92
C LYS A 116 -16.53 -24.51 -18.40
N HIS A 117 -15.92 -23.38 -18.75
CA HIS A 117 -14.59 -23.02 -18.28
C HIS A 117 -14.57 -21.60 -17.74
N ILE A 118 -13.61 -21.36 -16.85
CA ILE A 118 -13.24 -20.04 -16.40
C ILE A 118 -11.76 -19.84 -16.72
N TYR A 119 -11.45 -18.73 -17.34
CA TYR A 119 -10.09 -18.26 -17.63
C TYR A 119 -9.70 -17.21 -16.60
N ALA A 120 -8.56 -17.41 -15.93
CA ALA A 120 -8.01 -16.42 -15.02
C ALA A 120 -6.54 -16.14 -15.35
N SER A 121 -6.09 -14.92 -15.12
CA SER A 121 -4.70 -14.55 -15.31
C SER A 121 -3.85 -15.05 -14.16
N MET A 122 -2.64 -15.53 -14.48
CA MET A 122 -1.66 -16.00 -13.52
C MET A 122 -0.26 -15.57 -13.97
N GLY A 123 0.52 -15.01 -13.06
CA GLY A 123 1.85 -14.48 -13.36
C GLY A 123 2.93 -15.05 -12.45
N SER A 124 4.14 -15.09 -12.98
CA SER A 124 5.39 -15.31 -12.25
C SER A 124 6.47 -14.41 -12.85
N THR A 125 7.04 -13.53 -12.04
CA THR A 125 8.13 -12.65 -12.49
C THR A 125 9.50 -13.31 -12.34
N THR A 126 9.64 -14.27 -11.45
CA THR A 126 10.88 -15.00 -11.18
C THR A 126 11.10 -16.20 -12.10
N ASP A 127 10.03 -16.76 -12.66
CA ASP A 127 10.07 -17.91 -13.60
C ASP A 127 8.94 -17.78 -14.64
N PRO A 128 8.96 -16.72 -15.48
CA PRO A 128 7.84 -16.42 -16.39
C PRO A 128 7.59 -17.49 -17.45
N LEU A 129 8.58 -18.27 -17.84
CA LEU A 129 8.44 -19.38 -18.82
C LEU A 129 8.01 -20.70 -18.17
N GLY A 130 8.15 -20.85 -16.85
CA GLY A 130 7.85 -22.10 -16.17
C GLY A 130 8.88 -23.21 -16.42
N ASP A 131 10.11 -22.86 -16.82
CA ASP A 131 11.20 -23.79 -17.06
C ASP A 131 12.24 -23.79 -15.92
N GLY A 132 12.06 -22.93 -14.93
CA GLY A 132 12.87 -22.86 -13.73
C GLY A 132 12.60 -24.01 -12.75
N LYS A 133 13.24 -23.94 -11.59
CA LYS A 133 13.15 -24.97 -10.54
C LYS A 133 11.71 -25.22 -10.05
N ASP A 134 10.94 -24.15 -9.91
CA ASP A 134 9.60 -24.19 -9.33
C ASP A 134 8.53 -24.47 -10.38
N LYS A 135 8.89 -24.47 -11.67
CA LYS A 135 8.01 -24.77 -12.82
C LYS A 135 6.68 -24.00 -12.77
N THR A 136 6.75 -22.70 -12.48
CA THR A 136 5.58 -21.84 -12.34
C THR A 136 5.10 -21.34 -13.71
N GLY A 137 5.56 -20.20 -14.16
CA GLY A 137 5.22 -19.63 -15.47
C GLY A 137 4.09 -18.60 -15.40
N SER A 138 4.08 -17.74 -16.42
CA SER A 138 3.01 -16.76 -16.64
C SER A 138 2.05 -17.24 -17.73
N GLY A 139 0.75 -16.99 -17.56
CA GLY A 139 -0.23 -17.42 -18.54
C GLY A 139 -1.67 -17.24 -18.15
N VAL A 140 -2.51 -17.96 -18.87
CA VAL A 140 -3.94 -18.07 -18.58
C VAL A 140 -4.21 -19.42 -17.93
N VAL A 141 -4.65 -19.39 -16.68
CA VAL A 141 -5.08 -20.59 -16.00
C VAL A 141 -6.52 -20.90 -16.35
N VAL A 142 -6.78 -22.17 -16.67
CA VAL A 142 -8.10 -22.68 -17.04
C VAL A 142 -8.64 -23.49 -15.86
N TYR A 143 -9.89 -23.22 -15.50
CA TYR A 143 -10.66 -24.00 -14.56
C TYR A 143 -11.86 -24.60 -15.26
N SER A 144 -12.18 -25.85 -14.99
CA SER A 144 -13.47 -26.45 -15.36
C SER A 144 -14.55 -25.94 -14.43
N PHE A 145 -15.71 -25.59 -15.00
CA PHE A 145 -16.85 -25.07 -14.26
C PHE A 145 -18.09 -25.94 -14.53
N THR A 146 -18.75 -26.39 -13.47
CA THR A 146 -19.98 -27.19 -13.57
C THR A 146 -20.88 -26.91 -12.37
N GLU A 147 -22.07 -26.37 -12.59
CA GLU A 147 -23.09 -26.12 -11.56
C GLU A 147 -22.52 -25.42 -10.30
N GLY A 148 -21.76 -24.34 -10.52
CA GLY A 148 -21.15 -23.54 -9.43
C GLY A 148 -19.89 -24.16 -8.80
N LYS A 149 -19.42 -25.32 -9.31
CA LYS A 149 -18.17 -25.93 -8.86
C LYS A 149 -17.03 -25.58 -9.78
N VAL A 150 -15.92 -25.09 -9.18
CA VAL A 150 -14.65 -24.78 -9.85
C VAL A 150 -13.65 -25.90 -9.58
N THR A 151 -12.95 -26.34 -10.63
CA THR A 151 -11.89 -27.34 -10.52
C THR A 151 -10.69 -26.89 -11.35
N PRO A 152 -9.47 -26.76 -10.78
CA PRO A 152 -8.27 -26.46 -11.55
C PRO A 152 -8.04 -27.47 -12.67
N ASP A 153 -7.76 -26.98 -13.89
CA ASP A 153 -7.47 -27.83 -15.06
C ASP A 153 -6.01 -27.62 -15.50
N ARG A 154 -5.72 -26.59 -16.29
CA ARG A 154 -4.39 -26.38 -16.91
C ARG A 154 -3.95 -24.92 -16.89
N LEU A 155 -2.69 -24.69 -17.20
CA LEU A 155 -2.11 -23.39 -17.52
C LEU A 155 -1.78 -23.32 -19.02
N ILE A 156 -2.23 -22.26 -19.68
CA ILE A 156 -1.79 -21.89 -21.02
C ILE A 156 -0.63 -20.92 -20.84
N HIS A 157 0.61 -21.40 -21.00
CA HIS A 157 1.80 -20.57 -20.86
C HIS A 157 1.86 -19.51 -21.95
N LEU A 158 2.27 -18.30 -21.59
CA LEU A 158 2.55 -17.22 -22.53
C LEU A 158 4.04 -17.13 -22.81
N PRO A 159 4.45 -16.91 -24.09
CA PRO A 159 5.84 -16.72 -24.45
C PRO A 159 6.33 -15.32 -24.00
N LEU A 160 7.66 -15.16 -23.88
CA LEU A 160 8.25 -13.83 -23.80
C LEU A 160 7.88 -13.01 -25.04
N ALA A 161 7.49 -11.75 -24.83
CA ALA A 161 7.17 -10.85 -25.92
C ALA A 161 8.43 -10.34 -26.62
N GLN A 162 8.59 -10.60 -27.93
CA GLN A 162 9.64 -9.94 -28.68
C GLN A 162 9.32 -8.45 -28.81
N LEU A 163 10.15 -7.60 -28.20
CA LEU A 163 9.98 -6.16 -28.26
C LEU A 163 10.36 -5.60 -29.63
N SER A 164 9.74 -4.48 -30.01
CA SER A 164 10.10 -3.75 -31.23
C SER A 164 11.54 -3.24 -31.16
N PRO A 165 12.21 -3.05 -32.31
CA PRO A 165 13.61 -2.58 -32.35
C PRO A 165 13.81 -1.29 -31.55
N GLY A 166 14.87 -1.25 -30.75
CA GLY A 166 15.21 -0.11 -29.87
C GLY A 166 14.59 -0.16 -28.49
N ARG A 167 13.57 -0.99 -28.26
CA ARG A 167 12.91 -1.13 -26.96
C ARG A 167 13.55 -2.19 -26.09
N LYS A 168 13.57 -1.94 -24.80
CA LYS A 168 14.20 -2.83 -23.81
C LYS A 168 13.33 -3.00 -22.57
N THR A 169 13.28 -4.23 -22.06
CA THR A 169 12.75 -4.46 -20.72
C THR A 169 13.71 -3.93 -19.65
N LYS A 170 13.15 -3.42 -18.56
CA LYS A 170 13.90 -2.92 -17.40
C LYS A 170 13.64 -3.72 -16.13
N LEU A 171 12.75 -4.71 -16.18
CA LEU A 171 12.16 -5.32 -15.00
C LEU A 171 12.90 -6.52 -14.44
N ILE A 172 13.57 -7.34 -15.23
CA ILE A 172 14.06 -8.63 -14.74
C ILE A 172 15.50 -8.84 -15.13
N GLY A 173 16.36 -8.91 -14.11
CA GLY A 173 17.76 -9.29 -14.28
C GLY A 173 17.88 -10.72 -14.81
N GLY A 174 18.70 -10.91 -15.85
CA GLY A 174 19.00 -12.22 -16.44
C GLY A 174 18.16 -12.63 -17.64
N LEU A 175 17.13 -11.87 -18.01
CA LEU A 175 16.45 -12.02 -19.29
C LEU A 175 17.11 -11.19 -20.38
N ASP A 176 16.92 -11.61 -21.64
CA ASP A 176 17.34 -10.83 -22.80
C ASP A 176 16.63 -9.47 -22.76
N SER A 177 17.38 -8.39 -22.84
CA SER A 177 16.83 -7.05 -22.70
C SER A 177 15.83 -6.63 -23.79
N ASP A 178 15.79 -7.36 -24.92
CA ASP A 178 14.82 -7.19 -26.02
C ASP A 178 13.56 -8.06 -25.86
N LYS A 179 13.37 -8.71 -24.70
CA LYS A 179 12.20 -9.54 -24.38
C LYS A 179 11.37 -8.91 -23.27
N GLY A 180 10.09 -8.73 -23.54
CA GLY A 180 9.09 -8.33 -22.54
C GLY A 180 8.59 -9.54 -21.74
N VAL A 181 8.32 -9.32 -20.47
CA VAL A 181 7.83 -10.36 -19.56
C VAL A 181 6.32 -10.45 -19.64
N PRO A 182 5.74 -11.59 -20.00
CA PRO A 182 4.29 -11.75 -19.95
C PRO A 182 3.80 -11.76 -18.50
N PHE A 183 2.95 -10.81 -18.17
CA PHE A 183 2.23 -10.76 -16.90
C PHE A 183 0.77 -10.37 -17.20
N PRO A 184 -0.13 -11.36 -17.38
CA PRO A 184 -1.47 -11.09 -17.88
C PRO A 184 -2.32 -10.37 -16.82
N ALA A 185 -2.89 -9.21 -17.17
CA ALA A 185 -3.74 -8.39 -16.31
C ALA A 185 -5.23 -8.49 -16.65
N ALA A 186 -5.59 -8.60 -17.95
CA ALA A 186 -6.98 -8.72 -18.35
C ALA A 186 -7.17 -9.84 -19.39
N ILE A 187 -8.33 -10.46 -19.37
CA ILE A 187 -8.74 -11.51 -20.31
C ILE A 187 -10.13 -11.21 -20.84
N ALA A 188 -10.31 -11.28 -22.16
CA ALA A 188 -11.61 -11.24 -22.80
C ALA A 188 -11.78 -12.44 -23.74
N VAL A 189 -12.98 -12.99 -23.80
CA VAL A 189 -13.32 -14.16 -24.65
C VAL A 189 -13.98 -13.69 -25.94
N LEU A 190 -13.56 -14.29 -27.06
CA LEU A 190 -14.13 -14.10 -28.39
C LEU A 190 -14.67 -15.43 -28.88
N ASP A 191 -15.98 -15.50 -29.15
CA ASP A 191 -16.58 -16.63 -29.84
C ASP A 191 -16.50 -16.37 -31.35
N ARG A 192 -15.66 -17.10 -32.06
CA ARG A 192 -15.53 -17.07 -33.50
C ARG A 192 -15.85 -18.44 -34.07
N THR A 193 -16.92 -18.56 -34.82
CA THR A 193 -17.38 -19.72 -35.57
C THR A 193 -16.50 -20.98 -35.42
N GLY A 194 -16.70 -21.70 -34.32
CA GLY A 194 -16.08 -23.02 -34.06
C GLY A 194 -14.74 -23.03 -33.35
N ALA A 195 -14.17 -21.86 -32.98
CA ALA A 195 -12.96 -21.79 -32.17
C ALA A 195 -13.01 -20.57 -31.23
N GLU A 196 -13.02 -20.85 -29.95
CA GLU A 196 -12.91 -19.81 -28.91
C GLU A 196 -11.51 -19.18 -28.88
N LYS A 197 -11.44 -17.86 -28.89
CA LYS A 197 -10.20 -17.09 -28.81
C LYS A 197 -10.19 -16.28 -27.52
N LEU A 198 -8.98 -16.02 -27.02
CA LEU A 198 -8.76 -15.19 -25.85
C LEU A 198 -7.94 -13.97 -26.26
N LEU A 199 -8.38 -12.78 -25.84
CA LEU A 199 -7.54 -11.60 -25.79
C LEU A 199 -6.96 -11.51 -24.40
N VAL A 200 -5.64 -11.34 -24.30
CA VAL A 200 -4.91 -11.26 -23.03
C VAL A 200 -4.02 -10.04 -23.01
N ALA A 201 -4.27 -9.10 -22.10
CA ALA A 201 -3.42 -7.93 -21.91
C ALA A 201 -2.21 -8.28 -21.07
N GLY A 202 -1.01 -8.05 -21.60
CA GLY A 202 0.28 -8.22 -20.95
C GLY A 202 0.72 -6.92 -20.29
N ASN A 203 0.54 -6.82 -18.97
CA ASN A 203 0.80 -5.61 -18.20
C ASN A 203 2.28 -5.17 -18.26
N LEU A 204 3.21 -6.14 -18.11
CA LEU A 204 4.64 -5.87 -18.07
C LEU A 204 5.35 -6.00 -19.43
N SER A 205 4.63 -6.35 -20.50
CA SER A 205 5.12 -6.46 -21.87
C SER A 205 4.55 -5.42 -22.84
N ASP A 206 3.70 -4.50 -22.32
CA ASP A 206 3.03 -3.45 -23.09
C ASP A 206 2.34 -3.98 -24.35
N ASP A 207 1.59 -5.10 -24.27
CA ASP A 207 0.94 -5.72 -25.42
C ASP A 207 -0.42 -6.34 -25.10
N VAL A 208 -1.10 -6.78 -26.18
CA VAL A 208 -2.25 -7.68 -26.11
C VAL A 208 -2.00 -8.87 -27.04
N LEU A 209 -2.23 -10.07 -26.54
CA LEU A 209 -2.12 -11.30 -27.30
C LEU A 209 -3.50 -11.81 -27.69
N LEU A 210 -3.64 -12.28 -28.93
CA LEU A 210 -4.79 -13.07 -29.39
C LEU A 210 -4.36 -14.53 -29.40
N LEU A 211 -5.03 -15.35 -28.60
CA LEU A 211 -4.74 -16.77 -28.42
C LEU A 211 -5.90 -17.63 -28.91
N ASP A 212 -5.59 -18.79 -29.44
CA ASP A 212 -6.55 -19.88 -29.59
C ASP A 212 -6.64 -20.70 -28.30
N ALA A 213 -7.82 -20.74 -27.68
CA ALA A 213 -8.02 -21.40 -26.40
C ALA A 213 -7.78 -22.93 -26.43
N SER A 214 -7.98 -23.57 -27.58
CA SER A 214 -7.84 -25.01 -27.79
C SER A 214 -6.42 -25.41 -28.15
N SER A 215 -5.85 -24.82 -29.22
CA SER A 215 -4.48 -25.11 -29.66
C SER A 215 -3.40 -24.45 -28.80
N ARG A 216 -3.77 -23.44 -28.00
CA ARG A 216 -2.88 -22.61 -27.15
C ARG A 216 -1.89 -21.77 -27.96
N ALA A 217 -2.11 -21.61 -29.24
CA ALA A 217 -1.24 -20.84 -30.11
C ALA A 217 -1.51 -19.35 -29.98
N VAL A 218 -0.44 -18.55 -29.90
CA VAL A 218 -0.51 -17.10 -30.07
C VAL A 218 -0.69 -16.83 -31.56
N GLU A 219 -1.84 -16.32 -31.96
CA GLU A 219 -2.13 -16.02 -33.37
C GLU A 219 -1.70 -14.60 -33.75
N LYS A 220 -1.74 -13.68 -32.79
CA LYS A 220 -1.38 -12.29 -33.01
C LYS A 220 -0.89 -11.63 -31.73
N ARG A 221 0.07 -10.73 -31.88
CA ARG A 221 0.52 -9.78 -30.85
C ARG A 221 0.21 -8.36 -31.34
N PHE A 222 -0.43 -7.56 -30.48
CA PHE A 222 -0.65 -6.14 -30.66
C PHE A 222 0.34 -5.41 -29.73
N ASP A 223 1.37 -4.79 -30.30
CA ASP A 223 2.37 -4.01 -29.56
C ASP A 223 1.80 -2.63 -29.22
N LEU A 224 1.70 -2.31 -27.92
CA LEU A 224 1.15 -1.07 -27.38
C LEU A 224 2.21 -0.20 -26.70
N SER A 225 3.48 -0.62 -26.72
CA SER A 225 4.56 0.13 -26.09
C SER A 225 4.80 1.47 -26.76
N GLU A 226 4.99 2.53 -25.97
CA GLU A 226 5.17 3.91 -26.42
C GLU A 226 6.55 4.48 -26.11
N ASN A 227 7.33 3.83 -25.26
CA ASN A 227 8.65 4.27 -24.82
C ASN A 227 9.71 3.21 -25.14
N ASP A 228 10.99 3.58 -25.12
CA ASP A 228 12.10 2.65 -25.25
C ASP A 228 12.22 1.69 -24.05
N ALA A 229 11.78 2.14 -22.88
CA ALA A 229 11.63 1.30 -21.70
C ALA A 229 10.28 0.56 -21.70
N VAL A 230 10.28 -0.74 -21.39
CA VAL A 230 9.11 -1.59 -21.27
C VAL A 230 9.17 -2.31 -19.90
N PRO A 231 8.11 -2.23 -19.08
CA PRO A 231 6.81 -1.58 -19.32
C PRO A 231 6.86 -0.05 -19.24
N SER A 232 5.91 0.57 -19.91
CA SER A 232 5.69 2.01 -19.89
C SER A 232 4.20 2.38 -20.00
N THR A 233 3.40 1.55 -20.66
CA THR A 233 1.96 1.78 -20.89
C THR A 233 1.08 1.03 -19.89
N TYR A 234 1.52 -0.12 -19.39
CA TYR A 234 0.80 -0.99 -18.44
C TYR A 234 -0.64 -1.28 -18.88
N PRO A 235 -0.88 -2.08 -19.95
CA PRO A 235 -2.24 -2.51 -20.33
C PRO A 235 -2.92 -3.25 -19.17
N VAL A 236 -4.12 -2.80 -18.72
CA VAL A 236 -4.75 -3.31 -17.48
C VAL A 236 -6.17 -3.81 -17.67
N ALA A 237 -6.93 -3.24 -18.59
CA ALA A 237 -8.32 -3.61 -18.83
C ALA A 237 -8.60 -3.82 -20.32
N LEU A 238 -9.54 -4.74 -20.61
CA LEU A 238 -10.00 -5.08 -21.95
C LEU A 238 -11.53 -5.07 -22.01
N ALA A 239 -12.07 -4.49 -23.08
CA ALA A 239 -13.50 -4.59 -23.40
C ALA A 239 -13.69 -4.91 -24.87
N VAL A 240 -14.44 -5.97 -25.19
CA VAL A 240 -14.72 -6.41 -26.57
C VAL A 240 -16.11 -5.95 -26.97
N THR A 241 -16.24 -5.38 -28.16
CA THR A 241 -17.56 -5.01 -28.71
C THR A 241 -18.44 -6.25 -28.95
N LYS A 242 -19.75 -6.10 -28.82
CA LYS A 242 -20.72 -7.22 -28.94
C LYS A 242 -20.64 -8.00 -30.25
N ASP A 243 -20.21 -7.33 -31.32
CA ASP A 243 -19.99 -7.96 -32.64
C ASP A 243 -18.64 -8.70 -32.76
N GLY A 244 -17.79 -8.63 -31.73
CA GLY A 244 -16.48 -9.27 -31.71
C GLY A 244 -15.47 -8.69 -32.71
N GLN A 245 -15.75 -7.53 -33.32
CA GLN A 245 -14.90 -6.96 -34.36
C GLN A 245 -13.82 -6.02 -33.81
N ARG A 246 -14.06 -5.43 -32.64
CA ARG A 246 -13.13 -4.48 -31.99
C ARG A 246 -12.97 -4.79 -30.52
N ALA A 247 -11.82 -4.40 -29.99
CA ALA A 247 -11.59 -4.36 -28.55
C ALA A 247 -11.01 -3.01 -28.13
N PHE A 248 -11.20 -2.64 -26.88
CA PHE A 248 -10.60 -1.47 -26.26
C PHE A 248 -9.67 -1.91 -25.14
N VAL A 249 -8.53 -1.24 -25.04
CA VAL A 249 -7.49 -1.51 -24.05
C VAL A 249 -7.24 -0.24 -23.25
N ALA A 250 -7.25 -0.33 -21.93
CA ALA A 250 -6.84 0.76 -21.05
C ALA A 250 -5.34 0.70 -20.82
N LEU A 251 -4.65 1.80 -21.09
CA LEU A 251 -3.22 1.97 -20.85
C LEU A 251 -3.04 2.79 -19.55
N TRP A 252 -2.81 2.08 -18.46
CA TRP A 252 -2.84 2.61 -17.09
C TRP A 252 -2.00 3.87 -16.94
N ASN A 253 -0.73 3.81 -17.35
CA ASN A 253 0.26 4.85 -17.09
C ASN A 253 0.26 5.99 -18.12
N THR A 254 -0.19 5.76 -19.36
CA THR A 254 -0.11 6.76 -20.44
C THR A 254 -1.38 7.61 -20.61
N SER A 255 -2.39 7.42 -19.76
CA SER A 255 -3.65 8.18 -19.80
C SER A 255 -4.41 8.02 -21.12
N GLU A 256 -4.41 6.83 -21.71
CA GLU A 256 -4.98 6.58 -23.02
C GLU A 256 -5.82 5.30 -23.05
N ILE A 257 -6.76 5.27 -23.98
CA ILE A 257 -7.38 4.02 -24.45
C ILE A 257 -7.02 3.78 -25.90
N VAL A 258 -6.86 2.50 -26.25
CA VAL A 258 -6.50 2.05 -27.60
C VAL A 258 -7.54 1.10 -28.12
N GLU A 259 -7.99 1.31 -29.36
CA GLU A 259 -8.84 0.36 -30.08
C GLU A 259 -7.99 -0.66 -30.82
N LEU A 260 -8.34 -1.92 -30.74
CA LEU A 260 -7.81 -3.00 -31.58
C LEU A 260 -8.84 -3.38 -32.65
N ASP A 261 -8.44 -3.38 -33.90
CA ASP A 261 -9.21 -3.94 -35.01
C ASP A 261 -8.93 -5.45 -35.07
N LEU A 262 -9.87 -6.23 -34.58
CA LEU A 262 -9.74 -7.68 -34.50
C LEU A 262 -10.00 -8.40 -35.83
N VAL A 263 -10.57 -7.71 -36.81
CA VAL A 263 -10.79 -8.24 -38.16
C VAL A 263 -9.49 -8.19 -38.95
N ASN A 264 -8.82 -7.03 -38.96
CA ASN A 264 -7.58 -6.82 -39.68
C ASN A 264 -6.32 -7.19 -38.87
N GLY A 265 -6.49 -7.41 -37.56
CA GLY A 265 -5.37 -7.72 -36.64
C GLY A 265 -4.41 -6.53 -36.48
N THR A 266 -4.92 -5.32 -36.36
CA THR A 266 -4.12 -4.10 -36.25
C THR A 266 -4.47 -3.26 -35.02
N VAL A 267 -3.49 -2.50 -34.53
CA VAL A 267 -3.73 -1.44 -33.55
C VAL A 267 -4.45 -0.31 -34.28
N GLY A 268 -5.64 0.06 -33.79
CA GLY A 268 -6.52 1.03 -34.39
C GLY A 268 -6.37 2.43 -33.79
N ARG A 269 -7.51 3.03 -33.44
CA ARG A 269 -7.59 4.41 -32.95
C ARG A 269 -7.13 4.51 -31.50
N LYS A 270 -6.47 5.64 -31.16
CA LYS A 270 -6.10 6.00 -29.79
C LYS A 270 -6.88 7.22 -29.33
N LEU A 271 -7.13 7.32 -28.03
CA LEU A 271 -7.75 8.49 -27.41
C LEU A 271 -7.12 8.79 -26.06
N ALA A 272 -6.56 9.98 -25.92
CA ALA A 272 -6.07 10.49 -24.65
C ALA A 272 -7.23 10.96 -23.75
N LEU A 273 -7.16 10.63 -22.46
CA LEU A 273 -8.17 10.93 -21.46
C LEU A 273 -7.56 11.81 -20.36
N LEU A 274 -7.76 13.12 -20.44
CA LEU A 274 -7.18 14.13 -19.53
C LEU A 274 -5.65 14.00 -19.38
N LYS A 275 -4.99 13.52 -20.43
CA LYS A 275 -3.53 13.30 -20.43
C LYS A 275 -2.80 14.60 -20.13
N PRO A 276 -1.87 14.61 -19.15
CA PRO A 276 -1.05 15.79 -18.88
C PRO A 276 -0.10 16.11 -20.03
N SER A 277 0.32 17.37 -20.12
CA SER A 277 1.24 17.82 -21.18
C SER A 277 2.70 17.46 -20.91
N SER A 278 3.09 17.32 -19.63
CA SER A 278 4.44 16.90 -19.26
C SER A 278 4.60 15.39 -19.41
N PRO A 279 5.71 14.90 -20.00
CA PRO A 279 5.95 13.46 -20.17
C PRO A 279 6.22 12.71 -18.87
N VAL A 280 6.48 13.44 -17.78
CA VAL A 280 6.73 12.86 -16.45
C VAL A 280 5.63 13.19 -15.43
N ALA A 281 4.61 13.94 -15.85
CA ALA A 281 3.47 14.22 -14.97
C ALA A 281 2.59 12.97 -14.83
N THR A 282 2.02 12.83 -13.66
CA THR A 282 1.19 11.72 -13.22
C THR A 282 0.06 11.37 -14.18
N GLY A 283 -0.04 10.12 -14.57
CA GLY A 283 -1.10 9.59 -15.43
C GLY A 283 -2.50 9.68 -14.80
N THR A 284 -3.53 9.51 -15.64
CA THR A 284 -4.94 9.52 -15.17
C THR A 284 -5.47 8.16 -14.78
N HIS A 285 -4.70 7.12 -15.00
CA HIS A 285 -5.00 5.72 -14.71
C HIS A 285 -6.36 5.26 -15.24
N PRO A 286 -6.55 5.16 -16.58
CA PRO A 286 -7.69 4.43 -17.13
C PRO A 286 -7.58 2.96 -16.68
N CYS A 287 -8.57 2.42 -15.95
CA CYS A 287 -8.39 1.13 -15.26
C CYS A 287 -9.56 0.16 -15.38
N ASP A 288 -10.75 0.58 -15.83
CA ASP A 288 -11.89 -0.30 -16.03
C ASP A 288 -12.87 0.26 -17.08
N PHE A 289 -13.69 -0.63 -17.66
CA PHE A 289 -14.61 -0.34 -18.75
C PHE A 289 -16.03 -0.87 -18.54
N ALA A 290 -17.02 -0.07 -18.94
CA ALA A 290 -18.38 -0.55 -19.13
C ALA A 290 -18.99 0.01 -20.44
N PHE A 291 -19.64 -0.85 -21.24
CA PHE A 291 -20.39 -0.38 -22.39
C PHE A 291 -21.78 0.11 -21.99
N SER A 292 -22.28 1.15 -22.65
CA SER A 292 -23.71 1.43 -22.65
C SER A 292 -24.49 0.26 -23.34
N PRO A 293 -25.75 0.00 -22.95
CA PRO A 293 -26.51 -1.11 -23.52
C PRO A 293 -26.66 -1.08 -25.07
N ASP A 294 -26.64 0.13 -25.65
CA ASP A 294 -26.70 0.33 -27.12
C ASP A 294 -25.30 0.15 -27.80
N GLY A 295 -24.25 -0.08 -27.02
CA GLY A 295 -22.89 -0.31 -27.53
C GLY A 295 -22.22 0.91 -28.16
N LYS A 296 -22.76 2.13 -27.99
CA LYS A 296 -22.21 3.35 -28.62
C LYS A 296 -21.36 4.21 -27.70
N THR A 297 -21.45 3.99 -26.40
CA THR A 297 -20.65 4.68 -25.38
C THR A 297 -19.83 3.67 -24.59
N LEU A 298 -18.56 3.99 -24.39
CA LEU A 298 -17.68 3.29 -23.47
C LEU A 298 -17.43 4.22 -22.27
N TYR A 299 -17.78 3.75 -21.07
CA TYR A 299 -17.44 4.43 -19.82
C TYR A 299 -16.10 3.91 -19.36
N VAL A 300 -15.21 4.82 -18.95
CA VAL A 300 -13.82 4.53 -18.58
C VAL A 300 -13.54 5.14 -17.22
N ALA A 301 -13.24 4.33 -16.23
CA ALA A 301 -12.78 4.80 -14.91
C ALA A 301 -11.38 5.39 -15.02
N LEU A 302 -11.16 6.57 -14.43
CA LEU A 302 -9.88 7.27 -14.37
C LEU A 302 -9.49 7.40 -12.89
N ALA A 303 -8.87 6.38 -12.34
CA ALA A 303 -8.64 6.27 -10.89
C ALA A 303 -7.87 7.47 -10.34
N ASN A 304 -6.86 7.88 -11.05
CA ASN A 304 -5.99 8.98 -10.61
C ASN A 304 -6.48 10.38 -11.09
N ARG A 305 -7.83 10.54 -11.27
CA ARG A 305 -8.46 11.83 -11.64
C ARG A 305 -9.88 12.00 -11.07
N ASP A 306 -10.32 11.14 -10.17
CA ASP A 306 -11.67 11.19 -9.57
C ASP A 306 -12.79 11.35 -10.62
N ALA A 307 -12.66 10.69 -11.76
CA ALA A 307 -13.57 10.88 -12.88
C ALA A 307 -13.85 9.59 -13.66
N VAL A 308 -15.00 9.57 -14.35
CA VAL A 308 -15.30 8.59 -15.39
C VAL A 308 -15.49 9.30 -16.73
N ALA A 309 -14.75 8.87 -17.74
CA ALA A 309 -14.90 9.38 -19.11
C ALA A 309 -16.05 8.63 -19.84
N ALA A 310 -16.94 9.37 -20.50
CA ALA A 310 -17.90 8.82 -21.45
C ALA A 310 -17.36 9.00 -22.86
N VAL A 311 -16.96 7.90 -23.51
CA VAL A 311 -16.33 7.91 -24.84
C VAL A 311 -17.31 7.48 -25.91
N ASN A 312 -17.47 8.27 -26.97
CA ASN A 312 -18.21 7.86 -28.17
C ASN A 312 -17.34 6.94 -29.02
N ILE A 313 -17.79 5.70 -29.16
CA ILE A 313 -17.11 4.66 -29.94
C ILE A 313 -17.86 4.26 -31.22
N GLY A 314 -19.08 4.79 -31.40
CA GLY A 314 -19.96 4.50 -32.53
C GLY A 314 -19.60 5.26 -33.81
N GLU A 315 -18.81 6.33 -33.74
CA GLU A 315 -18.44 7.16 -34.88
C GLU A 315 -17.07 6.78 -35.45
N ALA A 316 -16.75 7.30 -36.64
CA ALA A 316 -15.47 7.05 -37.31
C ALA A 316 -14.26 7.51 -36.52
N LYS A 317 -14.42 8.51 -35.61
CA LYS A 317 -13.39 8.99 -34.69
C LYS A 317 -13.82 8.78 -33.25
N LEU A 318 -12.91 8.28 -32.41
CA LEU A 318 -13.13 8.26 -30.96
C LEU A 318 -13.19 9.71 -30.45
N SER A 319 -14.14 9.98 -29.57
CA SER A 319 -14.29 11.30 -28.96
C SER A 319 -14.88 11.20 -27.55
N VAL A 320 -14.45 12.09 -26.65
CA VAL A 320 -15.04 12.19 -25.32
C VAL A 320 -16.37 12.96 -25.42
N LYS A 321 -17.46 12.37 -24.97
CA LYS A 321 -18.77 13.03 -24.82
C LYS A 321 -18.79 13.98 -23.62
N GLY A 322 -18.06 13.64 -22.57
CA GLY A 322 -17.92 14.39 -21.32
C GLY A 322 -17.40 13.48 -20.20
N TYR A 323 -17.34 14.03 -19.01
CA TYR A 323 -16.86 13.36 -17.82
C TYR A 323 -17.90 13.38 -16.70
N PHE A 324 -17.92 12.36 -15.89
CA PHE A 324 -18.65 12.28 -14.63
C PHE A 324 -17.66 12.48 -13.48
N ASP A 325 -18.04 13.29 -12.52
CA ASP A 325 -17.34 13.43 -11.25
C ASP A 325 -17.64 12.22 -10.36
N THR A 326 -16.69 11.79 -9.56
CA THR A 326 -16.88 10.69 -8.61
C THR A 326 -16.66 11.12 -7.17
N ARG A 327 -16.30 12.39 -6.95
CA ARG A 327 -16.02 12.97 -5.64
C ARG A 327 -17.29 13.06 -4.78
N LEU A 328 -17.08 13.00 -3.47
CA LEU A 328 -18.13 13.19 -2.48
C LEU A 328 -18.66 14.63 -2.49
N PRO A 329 -19.93 14.88 -2.12
CA PRO A 329 -20.45 16.23 -1.95
C PRO A 329 -19.58 17.08 -1.03
N GLY A 330 -19.07 18.20 -1.56
CA GLY A 330 -18.14 19.07 -0.83
C GLY A 330 -16.68 18.66 -0.82
N GLN A 331 -16.31 17.57 -1.43
CA GLN A 331 -14.91 17.18 -1.63
C GLN A 331 -14.23 18.11 -2.63
N SER A 332 -13.18 18.79 -2.17
CA SER A 332 -12.40 19.73 -2.98
C SER A 332 -11.05 19.14 -3.45
N TYR A 333 -10.56 18.12 -2.76
CA TYR A 333 -9.28 17.50 -3.01
C TYR A 333 -9.43 16.16 -3.72
N PHE A 334 -8.38 15.68 -4.35
CA PHE A 334 -8.29 14.32 -4.91
C PHE A 334 -8.50 13.26 -3.83
N GLY A 335 -9.00 12.07 -4.22
CA GLY A 335 -9.06 10.91 -3.31
C GLY A 335 -10.38 10.14 -3.33
N ALA A 336 -11.18 10.23 -4.40
CA ALA A 336 -12.28 9.28 -4.63
C ALA A 336 -11.77 7.97 -5.24
N GLU A 337 -10.84 8.03 -6.18
CA GLU A 337 -10.17 6.90 -6.85
C GLU A 337 -11.15 5.88 -7.45
N PRO A 338 -11.85 6.22 -8.53
CA PRO A 338 -12.78 5.30 -9.21
C PRO A 338 -12.02 4.15 -9.89
N VAL A 339 -12.25 2.91 -9.47
CA VAL A 339 -11.49 1.72 -9.93
C VAL A 339 -12.33 0.68 -10.68
N ALA A 340 -13.66 0.74 -10.58
CA ALA A 340 -14.54 -0.15 -11.31
C ALA A 340 -15.85 0.56 -11.71
N VAL A 341 -16.44 0.15 -12.84
CA VAL A 341 -17.67 0.73 -13.39
C VAL A 341 -18.66 -0.35 -13.81
N ALA A 342 -19.94 -0.14 -13.51
CA ALA A 342 -21.03 -0.99 -13.97
C ALA A 342 -22.24 -0.15 -14.40
N VAL A 343 -22.94 -0.60 -15.44
CA VAL A 343 -24.13 0.07 -15.99
C VAL A 343 -25.36 -0.80 -15.79
N ASN A 344 -26.49 -0.21 -15.39
CA ASN A 344 -27.75 -0.93 -15.31
C ASN A 344 -28.32 -1.28 -16.71
N ALA A 345 -29.28 -2.19 -16.73
CA ALA A 345 -29.86 -2.70 -17.99
C ALA A 345 -30.48 -1.60 -18.89
N ASP A 346 -31.03 -0.56 -18.28
CA ASP A 346 -31.64 0.57 -19.00
C ASP A 346 -30.61 1.58 -19.51
N GLY A 347 -29.37 1.50 -19.04
CA GLY A 347 -28.27 2.42 -19.38
C GLY A 347 -28.38 3.81 -18.74
N ASN A 348 -29.36 4.02 -17.85
CA ASN A 348 -29.61 5.33 -17.22
C ASN A 348 -28.90 5.48 -15.85
N ARG A 349 -28.29 4.41 -15.31
CA ARG A 349 -27.47 4.43 -14.10
C ARG A 349 -26.08 3.85 -14.35
N LEU A 350 -25.09 4.60 -13.96
CA LEU A 350 -23.70 4.18 -13.89
C LEU A 350 -23.31 4.10 -12.42
N TYR A 351 -22.83 2.96 -11.98
CA TYR A 351 -22.28 2.70 -10.66
C TYR A 351 -20.76 2.76 -10.76
N VAL A 352 -20.11 3.42 -9.83
CA VAL A 352 -18.66 3.61 -9.82
C VAL A 352 -18.09 3.26 -8.45
N ALA A 353 -17.25 2.25 -8.37
CA ALA A 353 -16.55 1.89 -7.13
C ALA A 353 -15.43 2.88 -6.88
N ASN A 354 -15.59 3.68 -5.84
CA ASN A 354 -14.59 4.65 -5.37
C ASN A 354 -13.74 4.00 -4.29
N MET A 355 -12.59 3.51 -4.65
CA MET A 355 -11.64 2.83 -3.75
C MET A 355 -11.24 3.74 -2.58
N GLY A 356 -10.90 4.98 -2.90
CA GLY A 356 -10.43 5.94 -1.91
C GLY A 356 -11.51 6.50 -0.98
N SER A 357 -12.82 6.37 -1.30
CA SER A 357 -13.91 6.87 -0.44
C SER A 357 -14.71 5.78 0.26
N ASP A 358 -14.35 4.49 0.09
CA ASP A 358 -15.11 3.34 0.62
C ASP A 358 -16.60 3.41 0.27
N ALA A 359 -16.89 3.72 -1.01
CA ALA A 359 -18.25 3.97 -1.46
C ALA A 359 -18.46 3.62 -2.95
N VAL A 360 -19.72 3.39 -3.34
CA VAL A 360 -20.12 3.37 -4.74
C VAL A 360 -20.82 4.68 -5.08
N ALA A 361 -20.28 5.45 -6.02
CA ALA A 361 -20.97 6.61 -6.58
C ALA A 361 -22.06 6.14 -7.55
N VAL A 362 -23.25 6.72 -7.44
CA VAL A 362 -24.39 6.46 -8.33
C VAL A 362 -24.60 7.66 -9.23
N ILE A 363 -24.53 7.44 -10.54
CA ILE A 363 -24.56 8.52 -11.54
C ILE A 363 -25.75 8.34 -12.47
N ASP A 364 -26.46 9.43 -12.73
CA ASP A 364 -27.50 9.49 -13.75
C ASP A 364 -26.88 9.86 -15.09
N THR A 365 -26.71 8.85 -15.98
CA THR A 365 -26.07 9.03 -17.30
C THR A 365 -26.85 9.95 -18.22
N THR A 366 -28.17 10.12 -18.00
CA THR A 366 -29.02 10.95 -18.83
C THR A 366 -28.73 12.45 -18.66
N LYS A 367 -28.06 12.82 -17.55
CA LYS A 367 -27.64 14.20 -17.29
C LYS A 367 -26.46 14.64 -18.14
N LEU A 368 -25.74 13.72 -18.79
CA LEU A 368 -24.63 14.05 -19.67
C LEU A 368 -25.13 14.58 -21.00
N THR A 369 -25.42 15.87 -21.06
CA THR A 369 -25.83 16.59 -22.25
C THR A 369 -24.66 17.42 -22.82
N LEU A 370 -24.74 17.82 -24.08
CA LEU A 370 -23.75 18.74 -24.69
C LEU A 370 -23.59 20.05 -23.92
N LYS A 371 -24.66 20.51 -23.23
CA LYS A 371 -24.62 21.69 -22.38
C LYS A 371 -23.86 21.38 -21.07
N ALA A 372 -24.19 20.29 -20.41
CA ALA A 372 -23.54 19.87 -19.16
C ALA A 372 -22.04 19.63 -19.37
N SER A 373 -21.64 18.92 -20.44
CA SER A 373 -20.22 18.66 -20.74
C SER A 373 -19.38 19.91 -20.99
N LYS A 374 -20.02 21.04 -21.36
CA LYS A 374 -19.33 22.33 -21.50
C LYS A 374 -19.25 23.10 -20.19
N GLN A 375 -20.00 22.71 -19.17
CA GLN A 375 -20.05 23.38 -17.85
C GLN A 375 -19.15 22.70 -16.82
N GLY A 376 -18.68 21.50 -17.11
CA GLY A 376 -17.82 20.71 -16.21
C GLY A 376 -18.19 19.23 -16.22
N MET A 377 -17.83 18.52 -15.16
CA MET A 377 -18.20 17.14 -14.94
C MET A 377 -19.64 17.04 -14.39
N VAL A 378 -20.33 15.95 -14.72
CA VAL A 378 -21.65 15.64 -14.15
C VAL A 378 -21.48 14.98 -12.79
N GLU A 379 -22.06 15.55 -11.76
CA GLU A 379 -21.96 15.05 -10.38
C GLU A 379 -22.81 13.79 -10.16
N PRO A 380 -22.42 12.89 -9.22
CA PRO A 380 -23.23 11.78 -8.75
C PRO A 380 -24.56 12.24 -8.16
N ILE A 381 -25.56 11.36 -8.19
CA ILE A 381 -26.85 11.58 -7.51
C ILE A 381 -26.85 11.12 -6.06
N GLY A 382 -25.82 10.39 -5.65
CA GLY A 382 -25.59 9.94 -4.29
C GLY A 382 -24.57 8.78 -4.22
N PHE A 383 -24.40 8.25 -3.01
CA PHE A 383 -23.36 7.27 -2.71
C PHE A 383 -23.92 6.13 -1.84
N VAL A 384 -23.37 4.93 -2.05
CA VAL A 384 -23.65 3.71 -1.26
C VAL A 384 -22.42 3.39 -0.43
N PRO A 385 -22.50 3.27 0.91
CA PRO A 385 -21.37 2.89 1.73
C PRO A 385 -20.99 1.41 1.49
N THR A 386 -19.69 1.11 1.56
CA THR A 386 -19.16 -0.23 1.39
C THR A 386 -18.29 -0.63 2.58
N ASP A 387 -17.87 -1.89 2.65
CA ASP A 387 -16.70 -2.25 3.44
C ASP A 387 -15.45 -1.59 2.84
N TRP A 388 -14.32 -1.70 3.52
CA TRP A 388 -13.08 -1.01 3.14
C TRP A 388 -12.59 -1.45 1.76
N MET A 389 -12.34 -0.47 0.88
CA MET A 389 -11.69 -0.60 -0.40
C MET A 389 -12.51 -1.39 -1.45
N PRO A 390 -13.62 -0.81 -1.98
CA PRO A 390 -14.36 -1.41 -3.09
C PRO A 390 -13.48 -1.50 -4.33
N MET A 391 -13.36 -2.72 -4.93
CA MET A 391 -12.37 -3.01 -5.98
C MET A 391 -13.00 -3.45 -7.30
N SER A 392 -14.07 -4.23 -7.26
CA SER A 392 -14.71 -4.74 -8.45
C SER A 392 -16.21 -4.87 -8.30
N MET A 393 -16.97 -4.72 -9.39
CA MET A 393 -18.42 -4.87 -9.38
C MET A 393 -18.99 -5.26 -10.74
N VAL A 394 -20.17 -5.86 -10.70
CA VAL A 394 -20.97 -6.17 -11.88
C VAL A 394 -22.45 -5.90 -11.58
N PHE A 395 -23.19 -5.45 -12.60
CA PHE A 395 -24.64 -5.32 -12.53
C PHE A 395 -25.29 -6.36 -13.45
N THR A 396 -26.09 -7.25 -12.87
CA THR A 396 -26.80 -8.30 -13.62
C THR A 396 -28.07 -8.71 -12.88
N GLY A 397 -29.11 -9.14 -13.61
CA GLY A 397 -30.36 -9.59 -13.01
C GLY A 397 -31.07 -8.55 -12.14
N GLY A 398 -30.86 -7.24 -12.38
CA GLY A 398 -31.41 -6.15 -11.58
C GLY A 398 -30.67 -5.89 -10.28
N LYS A 399 -29.54 -6.54 -10.05
CA LYS A 399 -28.74 -6.43 -8.82
C LYS A 399 -27.32 -5.96 -9.12
N LEU A 400 -26.77 -5.20 -8.19
CA LEU A 400 -25.35 -4.84 -8.13
C LEU A 400 -24.64 -5.81 -7.19
N TYR A 401 -23.59 -6.46 -7.68
CA TYR A 401 -22.65 -7.27 -6.92
C TYR A 401 -21.36 -6.49 -6.80
N LEU A 402 -20.86 -6.35 -5.57
CA LEU A 402 -19.73 -5.50 -5.25
C LEU A 402 -18.77 -6.26 -4.35
N ALA A 403 -17.49 -6.31 -4.71
CA ALA A 403 -16.45 -6.86 -3.85
C ALA A 403 -15.52 -5.77 -3.32
N THR A 404 -15.13 -5.90 -2.06
CA THR A 404 -14.14 -5.05 -1.38
C THR A 404 -12.89 -5.82 -1.04
N ALA A 405 -11.74 -5.16 -1.05
CA ALA A 405 -10.45 -5.84 -0.94
C ALA A 405 -10.01 -6.11 0.51
N LYS A 406 -10.35 -5.21 1.44
CA LYS A 406 -9.83 -5.21 2.82
C LYS A 406 -10.92 -5.41 3.88
N GLY A 407 -12.19 -5.65 3.48
CA GLY A 407 -13.30 -5.98 4.37
C GLY A 407 -13.47 -4.97 5.52
N LYS A 408 -13.24 -5.41 6.76
CA LYS A 408 -13.30 -4.54 7.95
C LYS A 408 -11.94 -4.39 8.64
N GLY A 409 -10.85 -4.53 7.91
CA GLY A 409 -9.50 -4.39 8.45
C GLY A 409 -8.95 -5.67 9.08
N THR A 410 -7.85 -5.54 9.81
CA THR A 410 -7.03 -6.65 10.31
C THR A 410 -7.14 -6.94 11.80
N GLY A 411 -7.72 -6.04 12.55
CA GLY A 411 -7.72 -6.15 14.00
C GLY A 411 -8.86 -6.94 14.61
N PRO A 412 -8.73 -7.36 15.82
CA PRO A 412 -7.50 -7.52 16.58
C PRO A 412 -6.73 -8.79 16.18
N ASN A 413 -5.40 -8.70 16.18
CA ASN A 413 -4.50 -9.78 15.73
C ASN A 413 -4.47 -11.02 16.64
N ASN A 414 -4.64 -10.84 17.92
CA ASN A 414 -4.41 -11.87 18.95
C ASN A 414 -5.55 -12.89 19.10
N PHE A 415 -6.34 -13.14 18.07
CA PHE A 415 -7.70 -13.49 18.23
C PHE A 415 -8.11 -14.84 17.68
N PRO A 416 -8.99 -15.62 18.29
CA PRO A 416 -10.05 -16.26 17.57
C PRO A 416 -11.12 -15.22 17.28
N GLN A 417 -11.32 -14.90 16.00
CA GLN A 417 -12.06 -13.77 15.50
C GLN A 417 -13.46 -13.61 16.08
N ARG A 418 -13.88 -12.35 16.24
CA ARG A 418 -15.15 -11.92 16.83
C ARG A 418 -16.38 -12.58 16.21
N ASP A 419 -16.35 -12.95 14.94
CA ASP A 419 -17.49 -13.47 14.20
C ASP A 419 -17.63 -14.99 14.25
N THR A 420 -16.78 -15.65 14.98
CA THR A 420 -16.80 -17.10 15.06
C THR A 420 -17.76 -17.59 16.13
N GLY A 421 -19.04 -17.38 15.93
CA GLY A 421 -20.09 -17.90 16.84
C GLY A 421 -20.08 -19.42 17.00
N THR A 422 -19.36 -20.17 16.17
CA THR A 422 -19.32 -21.64 16.22
C THR A 422 -18.11 -22.16 16.99
N ALA A 423 -18.29 -23.21 17.81
CA ALA A 423 -17.22 -23.90 18.53
C ALA A 423 -16.11 -24.44 17.58
N GLN A 424 -16.42 -24.61 16.31
CA GLN A 424 -15.50 -25.13 15.30
C GLN A 424 -14.51 -24.05 14.87
N LEU A 425 -14.96 -22.82 14.72
CA LEU A 425 -14.12 -21.66 14.35
C LEU A 425 -13.27 -21.18 15.53
N LYS A 426 -13.74 -21.32 16.77
CA LYS A 426 -12.93 -21.06 17.98
C LYS A 426 -11.65 -21.93 18.08
N LYS A 427 -11.57 -23.04 17.35
CA LYS A 427 -10.36 -23.86 17.21
C LYS A 427 -9.40 -23.37 16.14
N LEU A 428 -9.86 -22.48 15.27
CA LEU A 428 -9.08 -21.90 14.19
C LEU A 428 -8.47 -20.58 14.69
N LEU A 429 -7.38 -20.68 15.46
CA LEU A 429 -6.57 -19.53 15.84
C LEU A 429 -5.81 -19.03 14.62
N ARG A 430 -5.74 -17.73 14.40
CA ARG A 430 -4.77 -17.14 13.49
C ARG A 430 -3.37 -17.58 13.89
N LYS A 431 -2.56 -17.94 12.92
CA LYS A 431 -1.23 -18.49 13.16
C LYS A 431 -0.11 -17.64 12.57
N THR A 432 -0.46 -16.46 12.08
CA THR A 432 0.50 -15.48 11.58
C THR A 432 -0.02 -14.08 11.84
N THR A 433 0.90 -13.16 12.07
CA THR A 433 0.64 -11.73 12.17
C THR A 433 1.02 -10.97 10.91
N TYR A 434 1.56 -11.66 9.88
CA TYR A 434 1.87 -11.00 8.62
C TYR A 434 0.61 -10.38 8.02
N ILE A 435 0.64 -9.09 7.81
CA ILE A 435 -0.52 -8.26 7.50
C ILE A 435 -1.28 -8.74 6.25
N GLY A 436 -0.58 -9.11 5.19
CA GLY A 436 -1.18 -9.62 3.96
C GLY A 436 -2.04 -10.87 4.16
N THR A 437 -1.80 -11.67 5.22
CA THR A 437 -2.59 -12.87 5.55
C THR A 437 -3.76 -12.59 6.50
N LEU A 438 -3.83 -11.38 7.04
CA LEU A 438 -4.90 -10.92 7.92
C LEU A 438 -6.00 -10.19 7.17
N LEU A 439 -5.67 -9.60 6.02
CA LEU A 439 -6.63 -8.96 5.14
C LEU A 439 -7.55 -9.99 4.47
N TYR A 440 -8.81 -9.62 4.30
CA TYR A 440 -9.82 -10.43 3.63
C TYR A 440 -10.78 -9.54 2.85
N GLY A 441 -11.37 -10.07 1.79
CA GLY A 441 -12.37 -9.35 1.01
C GLY A 441 -13.81 -9.56 1.52
N SER A 442 -14.73 -8.83 0.95
CA SER A 442 -16.18 -9.07 1.15
C SER A 442 -16.94 -8.93 -0.17
N LEU A 443 -18.10 -9.58 -0.28
CA LEU A 443 -19.01 -9.51 -1.41
C LEU A 443 -20.39 -9.09 -0.93
N ALA A 444 -20.84 -7.90 -1.33
CA ALA A 444 -22.18 -7.39 -1.09
C ALA A 444 -23.08 -7.61 -2.32
N THR A 445 -24.39 -7.83 -2.08
CA THR A 445 -25.43 -7.94 -3.12
C THR A 445 -26.52 -6.92 -2.83
N LEU A 446 -26.70 -5.94 -3.74
CA LEU A 446 -27.68 -4.88 -3.59
C LEU A 446 -28.74 -5.00 -4.69
N ASP A 447 -30.00 -4.89 -4.33
CA ASP A 447 -31.07 -4.75 -5.31
C ASP A 447 -31.07 -3.32 -5.87
N GLY A 448 -31.12 -3.19 -7.19
CA GLY A 448 -31.07 -1.88 -7.84
C GLY A 448 -32.19 -0.93 -7.41
N SER A 449 -33.37 -1.48 -7.10
CA SER A 449 -34.52 -0.70 -6.61
C SER A 449 -34.31 -0.16 -5.19
N ASP A 450 -33.63 -0.92 -4.33
CA ASP A 450 -33.33 -0.49 -2.96
C ASP A 450 -32.25 0.60 -2.94
N ILE A 451 -31.30 0.56 -3.91
CA ILE A 451 -30.28 1.61 -4.05
C ILE A 451 -30.96 2.96 -4.24
N GLU A 452 -31.90 3.08 -5.18
CA GLU A 452 -32.60 4.35 -5.46
C GLU A 452 -33.35 4.89 -4.22
N LYS A 453 -33.99 4.00 -3.48
CA LYS A 453 -34.80 4.35 -2.31
C LYS A 453 -33.96 4.85 -1.13
N ASP A 454 -32.86 4.19 -0.85
CA ASP A 454 -32.05 4.45 0.36
C ASP A 454 -30.88 5.40 0.12
N LEU A 455 -30.63 5.79 -1.14
CA LEU A 455 -29.49 6.57 -1.57
C LEU A 455 -29.25 7.86 -0.76
N PRO A 456 -30.28 8.68 -0.38
CA PRO A 456 -30.07 9.87 0.42
C PRO A 456 -29.49 9.54 1.81
N ARG A 457 -30.02 8.50 2.47
CA ARG A 457 -29.56 8.05 3.79
C ARG A 457 -28.14 7.49 3.72
N TRP A 458 -27.83 6.70 2.70
CA TRP A 458 -26.53 6.12 2.49
C TRP A 458 -25.47 7.17 2.15
N THR A 459 -25.83 8.19 1.36
CA THR A 459 -24.93 9.32 1.09
C THR A 459 -24.50 10.01 2.39
N GLU A 460 -25.45 10.23 3.32
CA GLU A 460 -25.12 10.81 4.63
C GLU A 460 -24.14 9.92 5.43
N ALA A 461 -24.34 8.60 5.41
CA ALA A 461 -23.43 7.67 6.08
C ALA A 461 -22.02 7.69 5.46
N VAL A 462 -21.91 7.78 4.13
CA VAL A 462 -20.61 7.92 3.44
C VAL A 462 -19.91 9.21 3.82
N LEU A 463 -20.62 10.32 3.87
CA LEU A 463 -20.04 11.61 4.31
C LEU A 463 -19.53 11.55 5.75
N GLU A 464 -20.25 10.85 6.63
CA GLU A 464 -19.83 10.65 8.02
C GLU A 464 -18.61 9.72 8.11
N SER A 465 -18.61 8.58 7.38
CA SER A 465 -17.50 7.62 7.29
C SER A 465 -16.20 8.28 6.82
N ASN A 466 -16.28 9.18 5.85
CA ASN A 466 -15.16 9.97 5.33
C ASN A 466 -14.87 11.23 6.16
N ARG A 467 -15.52 11.40 7.33
CA ARG A 467 -15.33 12.53 8.25
C ARG A 467 -15.58 13.90 7.64
N MET A 468 -16.29 13.98 6.49
CA MET A 468 -16.55 15.23 5.77
C MET A 468 -17.29 16.28 6.60
N LYS A 469 -17.92 15.87 7.69
CA LYS A 469 -18.63 16.73 8.64
C LYS A 469 -17.85 16.97 9.94
N ALA A 470 -16.63 16.46 10.07
CA ALA A 470 -15.83 16.68 11.26
C ALA A 470 -15.53 18.17 11.43
N ALA A 471 -15.57 18.64 12.68
CA ALA A 471 -15.17 20.01 12.97
C ALA A 471 -13.69 20.21 12.65
N ALA A 472 -13.35 21.32 12.03
CA ALA A 472 -11.96 21.66 11.76
C ALA A 472 -11.18 21.79 13.08
N GLU A 473 -10.23 20.90 13.28
CA GLU A 473 -9.34 20.95 14.44
C GLU A 473 -8.34 22.10 14.31
N LYS A 474 -7.82 22.56 15.44
CA LYS A 474 -6.79 23.60 15.51
C LYS A 474 -5.73 23.18 16.52
N ILE A 475 -4.49 23.46 16.21
CA ILE A 475 -3.39 23.30 17.15
C ILE A 475 -3.33 24.56 18.03
N ALA A 476 -3.53 24.40 19.33
CA ALA A 476 -3.60 25.51 20.29
C ALA A 476 -2.43 25.44 21.28
N PHE A 477 -1.36 26.12 20.97
CA PHE A 477 -0.16 26.21 21.81
C PHE A 477 -0.47 26.91 23.13
N ALA A 478 -0.39 26.20 24.25
CA ALA A 478 -0.73 26.69 25.61
C ALA A 478 -2.08 27.43 25.63
N GLY A 479 -3.09 26.92 24.93
CA GLY A 479 -4.39 27.56 24.81
C GLY A 479 -4.45 28.80 23.91
N LYS A 480 -3.39 29.08 23.15
CA LYS A 480 -3.31 30.15 22.16
C LYS A 480 -3.28 29.56 20.76
N ALA A 481 -4.02 30.17 19.83
CA ALA A 481 -4.08 29.67 18.44
C ALA A 481 -2.84 30.01 17.59
N GLN A 482 -1.86 30.72 18.14
CA GLN A 482 -0.68 31.17 17.39
C GLN A 482 0.30 30.01 17.21
N ASN A 483 0.58 29.66 15.94
CA ASN A 483 1.61 28.67 15.59
C ASN A 483 2.99 29.14 16.06
N ARG A 484 3.75 28.23 16.66
CA ARG A 484 5.10 28.45 17.18
C ARG A 484 6.17 27.72 16.34
N ILE A 485 5.77 26.75 15.56
CA ILE A 485 6.67 25.88 14.81
C ILE A 485 6.94 26.49 13.45
N LYS A 486 8.19 26.56 13.08
CA LYS A 486 8.70 26.98 11.77
C LYS A 486 9.31 25.81 11.01
N HIS A 487 10.00 24.94 11.75
CA HIS A 487 10.76 23.84 11.19
C HIS A 487 10.13 22.51 11.62
N VAL A 488 9.95 21.62 10.67
CA VAL A 488 9.50 20.25 10.92
C VAL A 488 10.62 19.31 10.48
N ILE A 489 11.01 18.42 11.37
CA ILE A 489 11.90 17.30 11.07
C ILE A 489 11.07 16.03 11.08
N TYR A 490 10.99 15.38 9.93
CA TYR A 490 10.24 14.15 9.73
C TYR A 490 11.20 12.98 9.59
N ILE A 491 11.09 11.98 10.46
CA ILE A 491 11.92 10.79 10.45
C ILE A 491 11.06 9.59 10.09
N ILE A 492 11.40 8.92 9.00
CA ILE A 492 10.79 7.66 8.59
C ILE A 492 11.75 6.52 8.94
N LYS A 493 11.23 5.51 9.65
CA LYS A 493 11.89 4.30 10.11
C LYS A 493 11.28 3.07 9.45
N GLU A 494 11.70 1.85 9.80
CA GLU A 494 11.36 0.61 9.07
C GLU A 494 10.83 -0.52 9.98
N ASN A 495 9.57 -0.86 9.78
CA ASN A 495 8.87 -2.11 10.05
C ASN A 495 8.80 -2.56 11.53
N ARG A 496 8.40 -1.69 12.49
CA ARG A 496 8.19 -2.13 13.88
C ARG A 496 6.78 -1.84 14.37
N THR A 497 6.20 -2.81 15.10
CA THR A 497 4.92 -2.61 15.79
C THR A 497 5.12 -1.92 17.14
N TYR A 498 4.03 -1.34 17.67
CA TYR A 498 4.02 -0.75 19.00
C TYR A 498 4.47 -1.74 20.08
N ASP A 499 3.90 -2.95 20.12
CA ASP A 499 4.24 -3.94 21.15
C ASP A 499 5.66 -4.46 21.05
N GLN A 500 6.24 -4.53 19.84
CA GLN A 500 7.63 -4.97 19.69
C GLN A 500 8.61 -4.05 20.40
N VAL A 501 8.31 -2.74 20.48
CA VAL A 501 9.18 -1.73 21.08
C VAL A 501 8.62 -1.23 22.40
N PHE A 502 7.38 -0.79 22.47
CA PHE A 502 6.76 -0.15 23.65
C PHE A 502 5.88 -1.07 24.49
N GLY A 503 5.85 -2.37 24.20
CA GLY A 503 5.06 -3.30 24.99
C GLY A 503 5.43 -3.33 26.48
N ASP A 504 6.69 -3.04 26.83
CA ASP A 504 7.20 -2.95 28.20
C ASP A 504 7.23 -1.53 28.78
N LEU A 505 6.65 -0.54 28.08
CA LEU A 505 6.74 0.87 28.48
C LEU A 505 6.17 1.09 29.88
N GLN A 506 6.98 1.65 30.78
CA GLN A 506 6.64 1.87 32.17
C GLN A 506 7.27 3.14 32.75
N LYS A 507 6.67 3.63 33.83
CA LYS A 507 7.21 4.70 34.65
C LYS A 507 7.12 4.35 36.12
N GLY A 508 8.27 4.23 36.81
CA GLY A 508 8.29 3.85 38.22
C GLY A 508 7.65 2.49 38.51
N GLY A 509 7.81 1.51 37.63
CA GLY A 509 7.24 0.14 37.77
C GLY A 509 5.75 0.04 37.43
N LYS A 510 5.13 1.08 36.87
CA LYS A 510 3.73 1.07 36.41
C LYS A 510 3.69 1.13 34.89
N PRO A 511 2.90 0.27 34.21
CA PRO A 511 2.70 0.37 32.79
C PRO A 511 2.19 1.74 32.35
N VAL A 512 2.62 2.20 31.18
CA VAL A 512 2.21 3.45 30.54
C VAL A 512 1.70 3.12 29.14
N GLY A 513 0.50 3.60 28.81
CA GLY A 513 -0.15 3.27 27.55
C GLY A 513 -0.68 1.82 27.50
N ASN A 514 -1.04 1.38 26.30
CA ASN A 514 -1.66 0.07 26.06
C ASN A 514 -0.67 -0.89 25.37
N GLY A 515 0.40 -1.31 26.07
CA GLY A 515 1.39 -2.25 25.57
C GLY A 515 1.21 -3.67 26.10
N ASP A 516 1.64 -4.68 25.33
CA ASP A 516 1.74 -6.08 25.77
C ASP A 516 3.21 -6.48 25.95
N PRO A 517 3.71 -6.57 27.21
CA PRO A 517 5.09 -6.95 27.48
C PRO A 517 5.48 -8.35 26.97
N SER A 518 4.50 -9.22 26.69
CA SER A 518 4.78 -10.57 26.19
C SER A 518 5.24 -10.57 24.73
N LEU A 519 4.93 -9.50 23.98
CA LEU A 519 5.32 -9.30 22.58
C LEU A 519 6.54 -8.41 22.42
N THR A 520 7.05 -7.80 23.50
CA THR A 520 8.20 -6.90 23.45
C THR A 520 9.48 -7.63 23.13
N MET A 521 10.07 -7.30 21.99
CA MET A 521 11.33 -7.86 21.50
C MET A 521 12.50 -6.90 21.76
N TYR A 522 12.26 -5.62 21.63
CA TYR A 522 13.25 -4.54 21.61
C TYR A 522 12.87 -3.42 22.59
N GLY A 523 12.58 -3.80 23.84
CA GLY A 523 12.16 -2.89 24.90
C GLY A 523 13.23 -1.90 25.35
N GLU A 524 13.02 -1.25 26.51
CA GLU A 524 13.83 -0.13 27.02
C GLU A 524 15.35 -0.37 27.00
N SER A 525 15.82 -1.61 27.22
CA SER A 525 17.25 -1.93 27.18
C SER A 525 17.89 -1.83 25.79
N ILE A 526 17.10 -1.91 24.72
CA ILE A 526 17.55 -1.81 23.33
C ILE A 526 17.19 -0.43 22.76
N THR A 527 16.05 0.11 23.14
CA THR A 527 15.50 1.39 22.64
C THR A 527 15.33 2.44 23.75
N PRO A 528 16.40 2.73 24.55
CA PRO A 528 16.28 3.65 25.67
C PRO A 528 15.92 5.09 25.25
N ASN A 529 16.31 5.52 24.04
CA ASN A 529 16.00 6.86 23.56
C ASN A 529 14.53 7.00 23.18
N LEU A 530 13.97 6.05 22.43
CA LEU A 530 12.54 6.05 22.07
C LEU A 530 11.68 6.01 23.33
N HIS A 531 11.99 5.14 24.31
CA HIS A 531 11.27 5.08 25.60
C HIS A 531 11.33 6.42 26.34
N LYS A 532 12.50 7.01 26.42
CA LYS A 532 12.70 8.30 27.08
C LYS A 532 11.97 9.45 26.37
N LEU A 533 11.96 9.43 25.02
CA LEU A 533 11.25 10.42 24.22
C LEU A 533 9.74 10.38 24.49
N VAL A 534 9.10 9.21 24.39
CA VAL A 534 7.64 9.14 24.60
C VAL A 534 7.24 9.41 26.05
N LEU A 535 8.05 9.01 27.04
CA LEU A 535 7.80 9.32 28.43
C LEU A 535 7.97 10.82 28.78
N GLN A 536 8.79 11.54 28.01
CA GLN A 536 8.99 12.98 28.19
C GLN A 536 8.00 13.83 27.41
N PHE A 537 7.73 13.48 26.16
CA PHE A 537 7.00 14.35 25.22
C PHE A 537 5.56 13.90 24.96
N GLY A 538 5.21 12.66 25.26
CA GLY A 538 3.88 12.09 25.16
C GLY A 538 3.82 10.77 24.43
N VAL A 539 2.97 9.90 24.88
CA VAL A 539 2.73 8.56 24.35
C VAL A 539 1.49 8.58 23.47
N LEU A 540 1.63 8.13 22.23
CA LEU A 540 0.53 7.81 21.34
C LEU A 540 0.39 6.28 21.31
N ASP A 541 -0.50 5.72 22.13
CA ASP A 541 -0.62 4.27 22.27
C ASP A 541 -1.65 3.63 21.32
N ASN A 542 -2.20 4.43 20.42
CA ASN A 542 -3.17 4.02 19.41
C ASN A 542 -2.87 4.69 18.06
N PHE A 543 -1.60 4.57 17.63
CA PHE A 543 -1.11 5.06 16.35
C PHE A 543 -1.00 3.91 15.35
N PHE A 544 -1.44 4.14 14.09
CA PHE A 544 -1.49 3.13 13.04
C PHE A 544 -0.74 3.61 11.79
N ASP A 545 0.15 2.80 11.26
CA ASP A 545 0.66 3.03 9.92
C ASP A 545 -0.46 2.78 8.91
N SER A 546 -0.53 3.64 7.89
CA SER A 546 -1.57 3.52 6.85
C SER A 546 -1.19 2.51 5.78
N GLY A 547 0.11 2.23 5.62
CA GLY A 547 0.65 1.21 4.75
C GLY A 547 0.61 -0.20 5.36
N GLU A 548 0.60 -1.20 4.50
CA GLU A 548 0.66 -2.60 4.88
C GLU A 548 2.07 -3.18 4.79
N VAL A 549 2.88 -2.67 3.88
CA VAL A 549 4.25 -3.09 3.60
C VAL A 549 5.08 -1.87 3.17
N SER A 550 6.41 -1.93 3.21
CA SER A 550 7.23 -0.75 2.90
C SER A 550 6.97 -0.18 1.50
N GLY A 551 6.59 -1.02 0.54
CA GLY A 551 6.24 -0.56 -0.80
C GLY A 551 5.13 0.46 -0.84
N ASP A 552 4.06 0.25 -0.12
CA ASP A 552 2.96 1.20 -0.03
C ASP A 552 3.13 2.17 1.15
N GLY A 553 3.84 1.77 2.21
CA GLY A 553 4.12 2.56 3.39
C GLY A 553 4.88 3.85 3.11
N HIS A 554 5.91 3.81 2.27
CA HIS A 554 6.64 5.02 1.85
C HIS A 554 5.78 5.99 1.04
N VAL A 555 4.82 5.50 0.26
CA VAL A 555 3.86 6.37 -0.45
C VAL A 555 2.86 6.95 0.55
N TRP A 556 2.27 6.14 1.43
CA TRP A 556 1.38 6.62 2.48
C TRP A 556 2.04 7.68 3.37
N SER A 557 3.30 7.45 3.80
CA SER A 557 4.03 8.36 4.69
C SER A 557 4.46 9.66 4.02
N THR A 558 4.39 9.77 2.69
CA THR A 558 4.81 10.96 1.95
C THR A 558 3.71 11.61 1.12
N ALA A 559 2.62 10.89 0.82
CA ALA A 559 1.49 11.38 0.04
C ALA A 559 0.13 11.36 0.75
N ALA A 560 0.01 10.70 1.92
CA ALA A 560 -1.25 10.50 2.66
C ALA A 560 -2.34 9.74 1.87
N ILE A 561 -1.98 9.10 0.77
CA ILE A 561 -2.83 8.29 -0.09
C ILE A 561 -1.97 7.36 -0.94
N ASN A 562 -2.50 6.21 -1.30
CA ASN A 562 -1.91 5.31 -2.29
C ASN A 562 -2.56 5.45 -3.66
N THR A 563 -1.95 4.91 -4.70
CA THR A 563 -2.57 4.80 -6.02
C THR A 563 -3.30 3.46 -6.18
N ASP A 564 -4.25 3.40 -7.10
CA ASP A 564 -4.91 2.16 -7.49
C ASP A 564 -3.92 1.12 -8.04
N TYR A 565 -2.79 1.55 -8.60
CA TYR A 565 -1.72 0.66 -9.04
C TYR A 565 -1.10 -0.06 -7.85
N LEU A 566 -0.63 0.68 -6.83
CA LEU A 566 -0.03 0.09 -5.64
C LEU A 566 -0.97 -0.88 -4.93
N GLU A 567 -2.20 -0.44 -4.66
CA GLU A 567 -3.21 -1.25 -3.96
C GLU A 567 -3.55 -2.54 -4.72
N LYS A 568 -3.45 -2.54 -6.04
CA LYS A 568 -3.69 -3.71 -6.89
C LYS A 568 -2.46 -4.60 -7.08
N THR A 569 -1.25 -4.13 -6.80
CA THR A 569 -0.02 -4.86 -7.16
C THR A 569 0.82 -5.30 -5.98
N TRP A 570 0.83 -4.59 -4.84
CA TRP A 570 1.74 -4.92 -3.76
C TRP A 570 1.59 -6.36 -3.25
N GLN A 571 0.36 -6.88 -3.12
CA GLN A 571 0.15 -8.24 -2.62
C GLN A 571 0.74 -9.31 -3.55
N GLN A 572 0.61 -9.13 -4.89
CA GLN A 572 1.22 -10.06 -5.86
C GLN A 572 2.74 -9.97 -5.85
N GLU A 573 3.27 -8.76 -5.75
CA GLU A 573 4.70 -8.51 -5.80
C GLU A 573 5.41 -9.10 -4.59
N TYR A 574 4.91 -8.83 -3.39
CA TYR A 574 5.47 -9.42 -2.16
C TYR A 574 5.26 -10.93 -2.09
N ARG A 575 4.09 -11.41 -2.51
CA ARG A 575 3.82 -12.85 -2.61
C ARG A 575 4.71 -13.53 -3.65
N GLY A 576 4.93 -12.90 -4.77
CA GLY A 576 5.82 -13.35 -5.85
C GLY A 576 7.30 -13.28 -5.47
N GLY A 577 7.65 -12.54 -4.43
CA GLY A 577 9.02 -12.37 -3.94
C GLY A 577 9.90 -11.57 -4.89
N GLN A 578 9.30 -10.74 -5.75
CA GLN A 578 10.00 -9.82 -6.63
C GLN A 578 9.10 -8.63 -6.98
N ARG A 579 9.53 -7.44 -6.62
CA ARG A 579 8.92 -6.18 -7.05
C ARG A 579 9.15 -5.98 -8.54
N THR A 580 8.10 -5.58 -9.24
CA THR A 580 8.15 -5.27 -10.68
C THR A 580 8.34 -3.78 -10.91
N TYR A 581 8.05 -2.98 -9.93
CA TYR A 581 8.23 -1.55 -9.89
C TYR A 581 8.64 -1.13 -8.48
N ASP A 582 9.60 -0.22 -8.36
CA ASP A 582 10.00 0.31 -7.07
C ASP A 582 9.11 1.49 -6.68
N TRP A 583 8.55 1.46 -5.47
CA TRP A 583 7.59 2.45 -5.00
C TRP A 583 8.18 3.80 -4.66
N GLU A 584 9.48 3.90 -4.59
CA GLU A 584 10.18 5.18 -4.41
C GLU A 584 10.55 5.85 -5.74
N GLY A 585 9.80 5.53 -6.81
CA GLY A 585 10.00 6.09 -8.14
C GLY A 585 11.13 5.45 -8.93
N VAL A 586 11.56 4.24 -8.54
CA VAL A 586 12.60 3.47 -9.22
C VAL A 586 11.99 2.27 -9.91
N VAL A 587 12.33 2.05 -11.16
CA VAL A 587 12.11 0.81 -11.89
C VAL A 587 13.46 0.11 -12.01
N ALA A 588 13.51 -1.23 -11.89
CA ALA A 588 14.76 -1.97 -12.01
C ALA A 588 15.66 -1.42 -13.13
N GLU A 589 16.84 -0.93 -12.82
CA GLU A 589 17.79 -0.28 -13.72
C GLU A 589 17.34 1.04 -14.39
N GLY A 590 16.29 1.73 -13.87
CA GLY A 590 15.88 3.03 -14.41
C GLY A 590 14.88 3.76 -13.53
N TYR A 591 14.67 5.03 -13.80
CA TYR A 591 13.75 5.88 -13.06
C TYR A 591 12.77 6.52 -14.03
N PRO A 592 11.48 6.66 -13.67
CA PRO A 592 10.52 7.35 -14.52
C PRO A 592 11.01 8.72 -14.99
N LEU A 593 11.61 9.50 -14.09
CA LEU A 593 12.19 10.80 -14.41
C LEU A 593 13.26 10.74 -15.51
N LEU A 594 14.21 9.81 -15.41
CA LEU A 594 15.28 9.65 -16.41
C LEU A 594 14.79 9.04 -17.71
N GLN A 595 13.80 8.17 -17.64
CA GLN A 595 13.19 7.52 -18.81
C GLN A 595 12.14 8.41 -19.48
N LYS A 596 11.74 9.52 -18.85
CA LYS A 596 10.70 10.44 -19.33
C LYS A 596 9.34 9.76 -19.53
N ILE A 597 8.98 8.91 -18.59
CA ILE A 597 7.65 8.29 -18.47
C ILE A 597 6.99 8.75 -17.17
N PRO A 598 5.66 8.74 -17.07
CA PRO A 598 4.99 8.99 -15.79
C PRO A 598 5.34 7.93 -14.76
N ASP A 599 5.37 8.29 -13.49
CA ASP A 599 5.48 7.36 -12.38
C ASP A 599 4.08 6.80 -12.07
N VAL A 600 3.89 5.51 -12.28
CA VAL A 600 2.61 4.83 -12.04
C VAL A 600 2.23 4.78 -10.55
N ASN A 601 3.20 4.99 -9.66
CA ASN A 601 2.96 5.02 -8.21
C ASN A 601 2.62 6.42 -7.67
N GLU A 602 2.77 7.46 -8.48
CA GLU A 602 2.53 8.82 -8.01
C GLU A 602 1.03 9.14 -8.00
N PRO A 603 0.43 9.46 -6.85
CA PRO A 603 -0.95 9.91 -6.80
C PRO A 603 -1.12 11.29 -7.45
N ALA A 604 -2.34 11.58 -7.93
CA ALA A 604 -2.64 12.86 -8.57
C ALA A 604 -2.43 14.08 -7.66
N SER A 605 -2.48 13.88 -6.35
CA SER A 605 -2.15 14.91 -5.35
C SER A 605 -0.65 15.18 -5.22
N GLY A 606 0.21 14.34 -5.79
CA GLY A 606 1.65 14.40 -5.59
C GLY A 606 2.06 14.05 -4.17
N TYR A 607 3.29 14.41 -3.83
CA TYR A 607 3.91 14.17 -2.55
C TYR A 607 4.04 15.44 -1.71
N LEU A 608 4.35 15.28 -0.43
CA LEU A 608 4.50 16.37 0.54
C LEU A 608 5.50 17.43 0.09
N TRP A 609 6.64 17.04 -0.52
CA TRP A 609 7.63 18.00 -1.05
C TRP A 609 7.11 18.80 -2.25
N GLY A 610 6.23 18.21 -3.07
CA GLY A 610 5.53 18.93 -4.13
C GLY A 610 4.58 19.99 -3.57
N ASN A 611 3.86 19.66 -2.48
CA ASN A 611 3.01 20.61 -1.75
C ASN A 611 3.85 21.75 -1.14
N LEU A 612 4.99 21.42 -0.51
CA LEU A 612 5.94 22.41 0.01
C LEU A 612 6.44 23.36 -1.08
N ALA A 613 6.92 22.80 -2.19
CA ALA A 613 7.40 23.59 -3.33
C ALA A 613 6.33 24.54 -3.90
N ALA A 614 5.11 24.05 -4.08
CA ALA A 614 3.98 24.84 -4.59
C ALA A 614 3.63 26.03 -3.68
N HIS A 615 3.95 25.94 -2.38
CA HIS A 615 3.66 26.97 -1.37
C HIS A 615 4.90 27.72 -0.89
N ASN A 616 6.02 27.68 -1.66
CA ASN A 616 7.26 28.37 -1.39
C ASN A 616 7.86 28.07 0.00
N LYS A 617 7.73 26.82 0.44
CA LYS A 617 8.38 26.30 1.64
C LYS A 617 9.69 25.63 1.25
N SER A 618 10.71 25.86 2.03
CA SER A 618 12.01 25.21 1.84
C SER A 618 12.00 23.80 2.43
N TYR A 619 12.63 22.85 1.74
CA TYR A 619 12.72 21.45 2.18
C TYR A 619 14.04 20.83 1.78
N TYR A 620 14.45 19.77 2.52
CA TYR A 620 15.68 19.05 2.26
C TYR A 620 15.58 17.61 2.71
N HIS A 621 16.04 16.66 1.88
CA HIS A 621 15.93 15.24 2.11
C HIS A 621 17.28 14.58 2.42
N PHE A 622 17.23 13.57 3.28
CA PHE A 622 18.35 12.70 3.63
C PHE A 622 17.92 11.25 3.43
N GLY A 623 18.08 10.72 2.20
CA GLY A 623 17.92 9.31 1.86
C GLY A 623 16.52 8.84 1.44
N GLU A 624 15.49 9.65 1.48
CA GLU A 624 14.12 9.28 1.07
C GLU A 624 13.81 9.77 -0.35
N TYR A 625 13.26 8.90 -1.20
CA TYR A 625 13.03 9.14 -2.65
C TYR A 625 14.31 9.57 -3.39
N ILE A 626 15.40 9.09 -2.91
CA ILE A 626 16.73 9.22 -3.48
C ILE A 626 17.19 7.83 -3.88
N SER A 627 17.80 7.69 -5.05
CA SER A 627 18.32 6.40 -5.48
C SER A 627 19.84 6.40 -5.48
N THR A 628 20.39 5.49 -4.71
CA THR A 628 21.84 5.30 -4.55
C THR A 628 22.32 4.13 -5.40
N THR A 629 23.35 4.39 -6.22
CA THR A 629 24.13 3.31 -6.83
C THR A 629 25.35 3.06 -5.98
N PHE A 630 25.50 1.84 -5.48
CA PHE A 630 26.67 1.45 -4.69
C PHE A 630 27.82 0.97 -5.55
N CYS A 631 29.06 1.19 -5.12
CA CYS A 631 30.28 0.82 -5.88
C CYS A 631 30.40 -0.68 -6.18
N ASN A 632 29.80 -1.55 -5.37
CA ASN A 632 29.78 -3.00 -5.64
C ASN A 632 28.84 -3.40 -6.80
N GLU A 633 27.93 -2.49 -7.22
CA GLU A 633 26.94 -2.71 -8.28
C GLU A 633 27.41 -2.14 -9.62
N VAL A 634 28.35 -1.22 -9.60
CA VAL A 634 28.91 -0.63 -10.84
C VAL A 634 29.68 -1.67 -11.62
N LYS A 635 29.10 -2.13 -12.72
CA LYS A 635 29.74 -3.07 -13.65
C LYS A 635 30.40 -2.35 -14.82
N THR A 636 29.80 -1.29 -15.34
CA THR A 636 30.30 -0.41 -16.41
C THR A 636 29.72 0.99 -16.16
N ALA A 637 30.35 2.04 -16.69
CA ALA A 637 29.77 3.38 -16.65
C ALA A 637 28.39 3.35 -17.34
N ASN A 638 27.32 3.45 -16.55
CA ASN A 638 25.96 3.47 -17.06
C ASN A 638 25.43 4.92 -16.98
N PRO A 639 25.10 5.56 -18.11
CA PRO A 639 24.55 6.93 -18.11
C PRO A 639 23.24 7.06 -17.29
N GLN A 640 22.53 5.96 -17.07
CA GLN A 640 21.30 5.94 -16.24
C GLN A 640 21.56 5.97 -14.73
N GLN A 641 22.80 5.77 -14.29
CA GLN A 641 23.17 5.79 -12.88
C GLN A 641 23.47 7.20 -12.34
N GLY A 642 23.28 8.24 -13.17
CA GLY A 642 23.58 9.60 -12.78
C GLY A 642 25.09 9.93 -12.74
N PRO A 643 25.47 11.16 -12.39
CA PRO A 643 26.85 11.55 -12.26
C PRO A 643 27.52 10.83 -11.07
N MET A 644 28.75 10.38 -11.28
CA MET A 644 29.56 9.85 -10.17
C MET A 644 29.79 10.93 -9.12
N LEU A 645 29.67 10.57 -7.85
CA LEU A 645 29.97 11.46 -6.75
C LEU A 645 31.42 11.92 -6.82
N GLU A 646 31.65 13.20 -6.61
CA GLU A 646 32.98 13.81 -6.73
C GLU A 646 33.98 13.11 -5.81
N GLY A 647 35.14 12.74 -6.38
CA GLY A 647 36.19 12.05 -5.63
C GLY A 647 35.93 10.59 -5.30
N ARG A 648 34.81 9.99 -5.72
CA ARG A 648 34.54 8.57 -5.47
C ARG A 648 35.25 7.68 -6.47
N ASN A 649 35.95 6.69 -5.94
CA ASN A 649 36.62 5.65 -6.73
C ASN A 649 35.95 4.31 -6.50
N CYS A 650 35.30 3.75 -7.52
CA CYS A 650 34.63 2.46 -7.45
C CYS A 650 35.56 1.23 -7.60
N GLU A 651 36.88 1.41 -7.63
CA GLU A 651 37.81 0.31 -7.40
C GLU A 651 37.67 -0.24 -5.98
N ARG A 652 37.38 0.64 -5.01
CA ARG A 652 37.06 0.29 -3.65
C ARG A 652 35.55 0.14 -3.49
N LYS A 653 35.07 -1.02 -3.06
CA LYS A 653 33.65 -1.37 -2.96
C LYS A 653 33.00 -1.04 -1.62
N ALA A 654 33.79 -1.04 -0.56
CA ALA A 654 33.33 -0.82 0.80
C ALA A 654 34.46 -0.29 1.69
N ILE A 655 34.10 0.27 2.84
CA ILE A 655 34.99 0.62 3.93
C ILE A 655 35.11 -0.62 4.81
N ALA A 656 36.31 -1.18 4.92
CA ALA A 656 36.53 -2.34 5.78
C ALA A 656 36.60 -1.96 7.28
N PRO A 657 36.36 -2.92 8.20
CA PRO A 657 36.56 -2.70 9.62
C PRO A 657 37.96 -2.15 9.90
N GLY A 658 38.05 -1.07 10.68
CA GLY A 658 39.33 -0.39 11.01
C GLY A 658 39.82 0.62 9.96
N GLU A 659 39.20 0.72 8.80
CA GLU A 659 39.53 1.74 7.79
C GLU A 659 38.89 3.10 8.06
N ALA A 660 39.43 4.14 7.41
CA ALA A 660 38.92 5.50 7.54
C ALA A 660 37.53 5.66 6.91
N ILE A 661 36.61 6.22 7.65
CA ILE A 661 35.29 6.67 7.15
C ILE A 661 35.48 8.00 6.43
N PRO A 662 34.79 8.23 5.30
CA PRO A 662 34.80 9.51 4.61
C PRO A 662 34.45 10.68 5.53
N ALA A 663 35.09 11.85 5.31
CA ALA A 663 34.85 13.02 6.16
C ALA A 663 33.38 13.50 6.10
N GLU A 664 32.74 13.38 4.94
CA GLU A 664 31.32 13.67 4.74
C GLU A 664 30.39 12.74 5.52
N TRP A 665 30.87 11.57 5.95
CA TRP A 665 30.17 10.61 6.81
C TRP A 665 30.64 10.68 8.29
N GLY A 666 31.29 11.78 8.68
CA GLY A 666 31.75 12.04 10.04
C GLY A 666 33.22 11.75 10.28
N GLY A 667 33.89 11.08 9.35
CA GLY A 667 35.33 10.75 9.50
C GLY A 667 35.59 9.70 10.58
N GLY A 668 36.83 9.58 10.95
CA GLY A 668 37.27 8.62 11.98
C GLY A 668 37.53 7.23 11.41
N VAL A 669 37.47 6.21 12.25
CA VAL A 669 37.78 4.82 11.92
C VAL A 669 36.51 4.02 11.96
N ASN A 670 36.29 3.13 10.98
CA ASN A 670 35.20 2.18 10.98
C ASN A 670 35.32 1.25 12.21
N LYS A 671 34.44 1.45 13.18
CA LYS A 671 34.37 0.65 14.42
C LYS A 671 33.44 -0.55 14.27
N TRP A 672 32.60 -0.57 13.26
CA TRP A 672 31.69 -1.68 13.01
C TRP A 672 32.46 -2.88 12.47
N PRO A 673 32.17 -4.11 12.95
CA PRO A 673 32.89 -5.30 12.54
C PRO A 673 32.49 -5.83 11.15
N TRP A 674 31.73 -5.05 10.37
CA TRP A 674 31.38 -5.36 9.00
C TRP A 674 31.80 -4.25 8.02
N PRO A 675 31.93 -4.57 6.73
CA PRO A 675 32.24 -3.58 5.73
C PRO A 675 31.02 -2.69 5.45
N ILE A 676 31.23 -1.38 5.34
CA ILE A 676 30.19 -0.40 5.00
C ILE A 676 30.25 -0.14 3.49
N PRO A 677 29.17 -0.34 2.71
CA PRO A 677 29.15 -0.09 1.26
C PRO A 677 29.49 1.36 0.92
N LEU A 678 30.26 1.58 -0.14
CA LEU A 678 30.56 2.90 -0.71
C LEU A 678 29.58 3.22 -1.82
N MET A 679 29.09 4.47 -1.83
CA MET A 679 28.24 5.01 -2.89
C MET A 679 29.07 5.43 -4.09
N ALA A 680 28.57 5.17 -5.28
CA ALA A 680 29.11 5.65 -6.55
C ALA A 680 28.39 6.92 -7.01
N SER A 681 27.07 6.92 -6.96
CA SER A 681 26.22 8.05 -7.33
C SER A 681 24.98 8.08 -6.44
N ASN A 682 24.38 9.25 -6.34
CA ASN A 682 23.11 9.46 -5.65
C ASN A 682 22.28 10.45 -6.45
N ILE A 683 21.02 10.12 -6.73
CA ILE A 683 20.16 10.93 -7.56
C ILE A 683 18.74 11.01 -6.97
N ALA A 684 18.08 12.14 -7.22
CA ALA A 684 16.68 12.30 -6.90
C ALA A 684 15.82 11.45 -7.85
N THR A 685 14.79 10.81 -7.34
CA THR A 685 13.83 10.04 -8.15
C THR A 685 12.66 10.91 -8.64
N LYS A 686 12.47 12.08 -8.03
CA LYS A 686 11.40 13.04 -8.36
C LYS A 686 11.96 14.37 -8.79
N PRO A 687 11.29 15.07 -9.75
CA PRO A 687 11.77 16.35 -10.26
C PRO A 687 11.96 17.41 -9.18
N GLU A 688 11.05 17.49 -8.22
CA GLU A 688 11.02 18.46 -7.13
C GLU A 688 12.16 18.28 -6.14
N LEU A 689 12.75 17.08 -6.07
CA LEU A 689 13.87 16.79 -5.17
C LEU A 689 15.23 17.14 -5.77
N VAL A 690 15.31 17.44 -7.06
CA VAL A 690 16.58 17.82 -7.69
C VAL A 690 17.13 19.08 -7.05
N GLY A 691 18.30 18.98 -6.44
CA GLY A 691 18.94 20.08 -5.67
C GLY A 691 18.41 20.29 -4.25
N HIS A 692 17.50 19.44 -3.78
CA HIS A 692 16.90 19.50 -2.45
C HIS A 692 17.18 18.25 -1.59
N PHE A 693 18.30 17.59 -1.80
CA PHE A 693 18.73 16.44 -1.01
C PHE A 693 20.23 16.44 -0.75
N ALA A 694 20.64 15.74 0.28
CA ALA A 694 22.05 15.53 0.62
C ALA A 694 22.65 14.47 -0.31
N GLU A 695 23.52 14.87 -1.23
CA GLU A 695 24.15 13.96 -2.20
C GLU A 695 24.99 12.88 -1.52
N GLU A 696 25.50 13.14 -0.31
CA GLU A 696 26.26 12.19 0.50
C GLU A 696 25.40 11.24 1.36
N ALA A 697 24.08 11.47 1.47
CA ALA A 697 23.18 10.64 2.25
C ALA A 697 22.75 9.41 1.44
N PRO A 698 23.06 8.19 1.91
CA PRO A 698 22.67 6.97 1.22
C PRO A 698 21.15 6.73 1.36
N ASP A 699 20.58 6.12 0.34
CA ASP A 699 19.28 5.47 0.35
C ASP A 699 19.29 4.20 1.24
N PHE A 700 18.21 3.42 1.20
CA PHE A 700 18.07 2.20 1.98
C PHE A 700 19.22 1.22 1.76
N ASN A 701 19.94 0.93 2.82
CA ASN A 701 20.92 -0.14 2.88
C ASN A 701 21.25 -0.44 4.36
N VAL A 702 20.75 -1.55 4.85
CA VAL A 702 20.87 -1.99 6.25
C VAL A 702 22.29 -2.42 6.68
N MET A 703 23.28 -2.30 5.81
CA MET A 703 24.71 -2.44 6.16
C MET A 703 25.38 -1.10 6.45
N ILE A 704 24.68 0.03 6.24
CA ILE A 704 25.15 1.37 6.55
C ILE A 704 24.48 1.81 7.85
N PRO A 705 25.23 1.92 8.96
CA PRO A 705 24.66 2.30 10.25
C PRO A 705 23.91 3.62 10.22
N ASP A 706 22.80 3.73 10.93
CA ASP A 706 22.05 4.99 11.05
C ASP A 706 22.83 6.07 11.79
N GLN A 707 23.85 5.69 12.56
CA GLN A 707 24.82 6.66 13.09
C GLN A 707 25.54 7.43 11.98
N VAL A 708 25.78 6.81 10.82
CA VAL A 708 26.36 7.50 9.65
C VAL A 708 25.35 8.49 9.08
N ARG A 709 24.08 8.06 8.91
CA ARG A 709 23.01 8.93 8.42
C ARG A 709 22.76 10.11 9.35
N ALA A 710 22.72 9.84 10.66
CA ALA A 710 22.59 10.88 11.69
C ALA A 710 23.77 11.86 11.65
N GLU A 711 25.01 11.39 11.45
CA GLU A 711 26.19 12.26 11.38
C GLU A 711 26.14 13.19 10.15
N ILE A 712 25.66 12.71 9.00
CA ILE A 712 25.45 13.54 7.83
C ILE A 712 24.44 14.67 8.17
N PHE A 713 23.28 14.33 8.74
CA PHE A 713 22.29 15.31 9.19
C PHE A 713 22.89 16.33 10.18
N LEU A 714 23.62 15.86 11.19
CA LEU A 714 24.24 16.71 12.23
C LEU A 714 25.29 17.68 11.66
N ARG A 715 25.96 17.31 10.58
CA ARG A 715 26.90 18.21 9.89
C ARG A 715 26.17 19.34 9.18
N HIS A 716 25.05 19.04 8.50
CA HIS A 716 24.19 20.07 7.93
C HIS A 716 23.62 20.97 9.02
N LEU A 717 23.16 20.41 10.12
CA LEU A 717 22.67 21.17 11.27
C LEU A 717 23.73 22.12 11.84
N LYS A 718 25.00 21.70 11.97
CA LYS A 718 26.10 22.61 12.38
C LYS A 718 26.22 23.80 11.46
N GLY A 719 26.05 23.60 10.14
CA GLY A 719 26.04 24.70 9.16
C GLY A 719 24.88 25.67 9.42
N TRP A 720 23.66 25.15 9.58
CA TRP A 720 22.47 25.97 9.86
C TRP A 720 22.59 26.74 11.19
N ILE A 721 23.17 26.12 12.24
CA ILE A 721 23.44 26.80 13.53
C ILE A 721 24.44 27.93 13.33
N ALA A 722 25.51 27.71 12.54
CA ALA A 722 26.51 28.73 12.27
C ALA A 722 25.93 29.91 11.48
N ASP A 723 25.05 29.66 10.54
CA ASP A 723 24.34 30.69 9.80
C ASP A 723 23.39 31.48 10.70
N LYS A 724 22.62 30.76 11.56
CA LYS A 724 21.73 31.40 12.55
C LYS A 724 22.50 32.35 13.50
N ALA A 725 23.70 31.95 13.90
CA ALA A 725 24.56 32.79 14.71
C ALA A 725 25.03 34.07 13.96
N GLN A 726 25.01 34.05 12.63
CA GLN A 726 25.27 35.22 11.76
C GLN A 726 24.00 36.00 11.38
N GLY A 727 22.84 35.65 11.97
CA GLY A 727 21.56 36.28 11.68
C GLY A 727 20.88 35.78 10.39
N LYS A 728 21.34 34.65 9.83
CA LYS A 728 20.75 33.99 8.66
C LYS A 728 20.02 32.74 9.10
N ASP A 729 18.73 32.64 8.83
CA ASP A 729 17.95 31.43 9.09
C ASP A 729 17.95 30.60 7.81
N THR A 730 18.85 29.61 7.72
CA THR A 730 19.01 28.74 6.53
C THR A 730 18.54 27.31 6.75
N MET A 731 18.08 26.97 7.96
CA MET A 731 17.46 25.68 8.20
C MET A 731 16.16 25.60 7.38
N PRO A 732 15.92 24.52 6.61
CA PRO A 732 14.68 24.36 5.83
C PRO A 732 13.42 24.34 6.72
N ASP A 733 12.28 24.79 6.17
CA ASP A 733 10.98 24.64 6.85
C ASP A 733 10.66 23.17 7.09
N PHE A 734 11.08 22.28 6.18
CA PHE A 734 10.88 20.84 6.29
C PHE A 734 12.16 20.07 6.00
N VAL A 735 12.51 19.14 6.89
CA VAL A 735 13.62 18.20 6.72
C VAL A 735 13.11 16.78 6.85
N LEU A 736 13.37 15.94 5.83
CA LEU A 736 13.05 14.53 5.88
C LEU A 736 14.34 13.71 6.05
N LEU A 737 14.35 12.82 7.02
CA LEU A 737 15.47 11.93 7.34
C LEU A 737 15.00 10.48 7.36
N ARG A 738 15.57 9.64 6.51
CA ARG A 738 15.34 8.19 6.53
C ARG A 738 16.35 7.52 7.45
N LEU A 739 15.85 6.78 8.44
CA LEU A 739 16.63 5.95 9.35
C LEU A 739 16.05 4.54 9.33
N GLY A 740 16.62 3.64 8.52
CA GLY A 740 16.00 2.36 8.19
C GLY A 740 16.74 1.13 8.73
N ASP A 741 17.70 1.30 9.65
CA ASP A 741 18.48 0.16 10.15
C ASP A 741 17.65 -0.80 11.02
N ASP A 742 16.55 -0.34 11.59
CA ASP A 742 15.64 -1.17 12.38
C ASP A 742 14.90 -2.25 11.56
N HIS A 743 14.90 -2.16 10.22
CA HIS A 743 14.54 -3.28 9.34
C HIS A 743 15.37 -4.53 9.58
N THR A 744 16.66 -4.38 9.86
CA THR A 744 17.66 -5.41 10.13
C THR A 744 18.08 -6.27 8.91
N VAL A 745 19.18 -7.02 9.04
CA VAL A 745 19.57 -8.10 8.09
C VAL A 745 19.23 -9.49 8.65
N GLY A 746 18.28 -9.57 9.56
CA GLY A 746 18.05 -10.78 10.32
C GLY A 746 19.33 -11.20 11.06
N THR A 747 19.61 -12.50 11.06
CA THR A 747 20.82 -13.05 11.71
C THR A 747 21.89 -13.46 10.71
N ARG A 748 21.98 -12.76 9.56
CA ARG A 748 22.98 -13.02 8.51
C ARG A 748 24.40 -12.88 9.04
N PRO A 749 25.24 -13.94 8.99
CA PRO A 749 26.60 -13.90 9.51
C PRO A 749 27.44 -12.79 8.86
N GLY A 750 28.12 -12.02 9.71
CA GLY A 750 28.98 -10.91 9.26
C GLY A 750 28.24 -9.60 9.02
N GLY A 751 26.92 -9.57 9.15
CA GLY A 751 26.11 -8.35 9.26
C GLY A 751 25.83 -7.99 10.71
N PRO A 752 25.20 -6.81 10.97
CA PRO A 752 24.80 -6.41 12.32
C PRO A 752 23.83 -7.42 12.95
N THR A 753 23.87 -7.57 14.26
CA THR A 753 22.81 -8.32 14.95
C THR A 753 21.52 -7.47 14.93
N PRO A 754 20.32 -8.09 14.97
CA PRO A 754 19.07 -7.33 15.02
C PRO A 754 19.04 -6.30 16.16
N ARG A 755 19.54 -6.68 17.33
CA ARG A 755 19.64 -5.77 18.48
C ARG A 755 20.60 -4.60 18.24
N ALA A 756 21.70 -4.83 17.51
CA ALA A 756 22.65 -3.77 17.16
C ALA A 756 22.01 -2.78 16.20
N SER A 757 21.33 -3.25 15.16
CA SER A 757 20.65 -2.41 14.19
C SER A 757 19.57 -1.53 14.83
N ILE A 758 18.72 -2.10 15.67
CA ILE A 758 17.65 -1.35 16.34
C ILE A 758 18.21 -0.37 17.39
N ALA A 759 19.23 -0.77 18.14
CA ALA A 759 19.89 0.15 19.09
C ALA A 759 20.67 1.28 18.36
N ASP A 760 21.18 1.02 17.16
CA ASP A 760 21.82 2.01 16.31
C ASP A 760 20.80 3.05 15.80
N ASN A 761 19.66 2.59 15.31
CA ASN A 761 18.53 3.43 14.91
C ASN A 761 18.00 4.27 16.09
N ASP A 762 17.75 3.66 17.26
CA ASP A 762 17.30 4.34 18.47
C ASP A 762 18.24 5.49 18.89
N LEU A 763 19.56 5.23 18.88
CA LEU A 763 20.54 6.25 19.23
C LEU A 763 20.64 7.34 18.14
N ALA A 764 20.44 7.00 16.85
CA ALA A 764 20.44 7.99 15.78
C ALA A 764 19.28 8.98 15.95
N VAL A 765 18.09 8.50 16.25
CA VAL A 765 16.92 9.33 16.62
C VAL A 765 17.23 10.18 17.85
N GLY A 766 17.74 9.57 18.92
CA GLY A 766 18.10 10.28 20.16
C GLY A 766 19.10 11.42 19.91
N ARG A 767 20.13 11.20 19.11
CA ARG A 767 21.13 12.22 18.74
C ARG A 767 20.56 13.37 17.93
N ALA A 768 19.67 13.08 17.00
CA ALA A 768 19.02 14.13 16.20
C ALA A 768 18.18 15.05 17.10
N VAL A 769 17.37 14.47 18.00
CA VAL A 769 16.56 15.25 18.95
C VAL A 769 17.44 16.00 19.97
N GLU A 770 18.47 15.36 20.50
CA GLU A 770 19.44 16.02 21.41
C GLU A 770 20.06 17.25 20.76
N ALA A 771 20.52 17.12 19.52
CA ALA A 771 21.22 18.21 18.82
C ALA A 771 20.31 19.42 18.57
N ILE A 772 19.07 19.20 18.13
CA ILE A 772 18.09 20.27 17.91
C ILE A 772 17.64 20.88 19.24
N SER A 773 17.35 20.05 20.25
CA SER A 773 16.83 20.56 21.52
C SER A 773 17.88 21.38 22.30
N ASN A 774 19.16 21.20 21.99
CA ASN A 774 20.28 22.02 22.53
C ASN A 774 20.75 23.11 21.55
N SER A 775 19.97 23.42 20.51
CA SER A 775 20.30 24.42 19.48
C SER A 775 19.40 25.66 19.56
N PRO A 776 19.73 26.73 18.83
CA PRO A 776 18.85 27.89 18.70
C PRO A 776 17.51 27.61 17.99
N PHE A 777 17.30 26.39 17.48
CA PHE A 777 16.10 25.99 16.78
C PHE A 777 15.06 25.29 17.68
N TRP A 778 15.39 25.04 18.97
CA TRP A 778 14.47 24.31 19.86
C TRP A 778 13.11 24.98 20.06
N ASP A 779 13.08 26.30 20.03
CA ASP A 779 11.85 27.07 20.28
C ASP A 779 10.82 26.97 19.15
N ASP A 780 11.27 26.60 17.93
CA ASP A 780 10.45 26.66 16.73
C ASP A 780 10.56 25.40 15.84
N THR A 781 11.04 24.29 16.40
CA THR A 781 11.14 22.99 15.72
C THR A 781 10.24 21.93 16.37
N ALA A 782 9.61 21.10 15.53
CA ALA A 782 8.93 19.88 15.94
C ALA A 782 9.46 18.67 15.14
N PHE A 783 9.62 17.53 15.84
CA PHE A 783 9.88 16.25 15.21
C PHE A 783 8.60 15.44 15.07
N PHE A 784 8.51 14.72 13.95
CA PHE A 784 7.54 13.68 13.69
C PHE A 784 8.30 12.42 13.30
N ILE A 785 8.06 11.33 13.98
CA ILE A 785 8.81 10.08 13.84
C ILE A 785 7.81 8.94 13.76
N LEU A 786 7.89 8.12 12.71
CA LEU A 786 7.04 6.95 12.51
C LEU A 786 7.81 5.84 11.80
N GLU A 787 7.23 4.65 11.79
CA GLU A 787 7.60 3.58 10.86
C GLU A 787 6.84 3.78 9.53
N ASP A 788 7.39 3.33 8.42
CA ASP A 788 6.70 3.32 7.13
C ASP A 788 5.51 2.34 7.15
N ASP A 789 5.72 1.18 7.78
CA ASP A 789 4.72 0.15 8.01
C ASP A 789 5.04 -0.70 9.25
N ALA A 790 4.08 -1.50 9.71
CA ALA A 790 4.27 -2.47 10.78
C ALA A 790 4.50 -3.91 10.27
N GLN A 791 4.37 -4.14 9.00
CA GLN A 791 4.48 -5.33 8.14
C GLN A 791 4.12 -6.67 8.78
N ASP A 792 4.95 -7.28 9.61
CA ASP A 792 4.66 -8.60 10.15
C ASP A 792 5.01 -8.75 11.64
N GLY A 793 5.18 -7.64 12.34
CA GLY A 793 5.38 -7.64 13.78
C GLY A 793 4.14 -8.08 14.55
N GLY A 794 4.34 -8.70 15.72
CA GLY A 794 3.25 -9.03 16.63
C GLY A 794 2.75 -7.78 17.35
N ASP A 795 1.43 -7.54 17.30
CA ASP A 795 0.76 -6.51 18.09
C ASP A 795 -0.59 -7.05 18.58
N HIS A 796 -0.97 -6.73 19.83
CA HIS A 796 -2.18 -7.29 20.42
C HIS A 796 -3.46 -6.54 20.03
N VAL A 797 -3.34 -5.38 19.36
CA VAL A 797 -4.47 -4.55 18.94
C VAL A 797 -4.78 -4.72 17.46
N ASP A 798 -3.83 -4.39 16.59
CA ASP A 798 -4.01 -4.46 15.14
C ASP A 798 -2.66 -4.64 14.41
N ALA A 799 -2.69 -5.18 13.18
CA ALA A 799 -1.48 -5.37 12.37
C ALA A 799 -0.88 -4.05 11.89
N HIS A 800 -1.66 -2.97 11.84
CA HIS A 800 -1.18 -1.65 11.46
C HIS A 800 -0.67 -0.83 12.65
N ARG A 801 -0.85 -1.31 13.89
CA ARG A 801 -0.48 -0.52 15.07
C ARG A 801 1.03 -0.46 15.24
N SER A 802 1.55 0.76 15.22
CA SER A 802 2.96 1.03 15.14
C SER A 802 3.39 2.22 16.02
N LEU A 803 4.58 2.75 15.78
CA LEU A 803 5.20 3.81 16.55
C LEU A 803 4.86 5.18 15.98
N GLY A 804 4.27 6.04 16.77
CA GLY A 804 4.12 7.45 16.46
C GLY A 804 4.74 8.28 17.55
N VAL A 805 5.77 9.10 17.25
CA VAL A 805 6.43 9.95 18.22
C VAL A 805 6.45 11.40 17.73
N VAL A 806 5.96 12.32 18.56
CA VAL A 806 6.01 13.76 18.29
C VAL A 806 6.80 14.45 19.39
N VAL A 807 7.80 15.23 18.99
CA VAL A 807 8.68 15.91 19.93
C VAL A 807 8.66 17.41 19.67
N SER A 808 8.32 18.20 20.69
CA SER A 808 8.42 19.66 20.62
C SER A 808 8.63 20.25 22.02
N LYS A 809 9.12 21.47 22.04
CA LYS A 809 9.20 22.24 23.29
C LYS A 809 7.83 22.46 23.94
N TYR A 810 6.77 22.33 23.13
CA TYR A 810 5.37 22.58 23.54
C TYR A 810 4.61 21.32 23.94
N ALA A 811 5.30 20.18 24.10
CA ALA A 811 4.65 18.98 24.58
C ALA A 811 4.06 19.19 26.01
N PRO A 812 2.88 18.61 26.30
CA PRO A 812 2.22 18.81 27.58
C PRO A 812 3.01 18.19 28.73
N GLN A 813 2.96 18.83 29.88
CA GLN A 813 3.47 18.29 31.14
C GLN A 813 2.30 17.92 32.06
N VAL A 814 2.32 16.70 32.56
CA VAL A 814 1.29 16.23 33.49
C VAL A 814 1.73 16.53 34.93
N ALA A 815 0.78 16.96 35.77
CA ALA A 815 1.03 17.18 37.19
C ALA A 815 1.64 15.91 37.85
N ASN A 816 2.59 16.13 38.76
CA ASN A 816 3.33 15.06 39.46
C ASN A 816 4.27 14.22 38.60
N GLY A 817 4.63 14.70 37.40
CA GLY A 817 5.61 14.04 36.53
C GLY A 817 5.14 12.73 35.92
N ALA A 818 3.83 12.48 35.85
CA ALA A 818 3.27 11.37 35.11
C ALA A 818 3.45 11.59 33.59
N PRO A 819 3.69 10.54 32.78
CA PRO A 819 3.68 10.68 31.33
C PRO A 819 2.31 11.11 30.80
N PHE A 820 2.29 11.94 29.78
CA PHE A 820 1.07 12.24 29.03
C PHE A 820 0.78 11.09 28.08
N VAL A 821 -0.45 10.60 28.05
CA VAL A 821 -0.90 9.53 27.14
C VAL A 821 -2.11 10.02 26.37
N ASP A 822 -2.06 9.90 25.05
CA ASP A 822 -3.20 10.15 24.18
C ASP A 822 -3.55 8.85 23.43
N SER A 823 -4.68 8.25 23.81
CA SER A 823 -5.17 6.97 23.28
C SER A 823 -6.19 7.13 22.15
N ARG A 824 -6.34 8.34 21.60
CA ARG A 824 -7.16 8.53 20.40
C ARG A 824 -6.50 7.85 19.22
N LEU A 825 -7.33 7.37 18.26
CA LEU A 825 -6.81 6.84 17.01
C LEU A 825 -6.14 7.96 16.22
N TYR A 826 -4.89 7.71 15.88
CA TYR A 826 -4.11 8.48 14.90
C TYR A 826 -3.51 7.55 13.88
N SER A 827 -3.16 8.09 12.73
CA SER A 827 -2.48 7.34 11.68
C SER A 827 -1.37 8.17 11.04
N THR A 828 -0.64 7.56 10.12
CA THR A 828 0.31 8.24 9.22
C THR A 828 -0.31 9.50 8.61
N VAL A 829 -1.57 9.42 8.16
CA VAL A 829 -2.31 10.56 7.60
C VAL A 829 -2.49 11.69 8.63
N SER A 830 -2.73 11.33 9.90
CA SER A 830 -2.83 12.30 11.01
C SER A 830 -1.51 13.05 11.25
N MET A 831 -0.37 12.37 11.12
CA MET A 831 0.95 13.00 11.19
C MET A 831 1.15 14.01 10.05
N ILE A 832 0.88 13.60 8.81
CA ILE A 832 1.02 14.47 7.64
C ILE A 832 0.13 15.69 7.79
N ARG A 833 -1.14 15.52 8.15
CA ARG A 833 -2.06 16.64 8.36
C ARG A 833 -1.59 17.61 9.44
N THR A 834 -1.00 17.09 10.51
CA THR A 834 -0.43 17.91 11.59
C THR A 834 0.75 18.72 11.10
N MET A 835 1.68 18.11 10.35
CA MET A 835 2.83 18.77 9.76
C MET A 835 2.41 19.86 8.77
N GLU A 836 1.48 19.57 7.86
CA GLU A 836 0.92 20.56 6.93
C GLU A 836 0.35 21.78 7.66
N THR A 837 -0.44 21.53 8.70
CA THR A 837 -1.05 22.61 9.49
C THR A 837 0.01 23.48 10.16
N LEU A 838 1.06 22.88 10.74
CA LEU A 838 2.18 23.61 11.35
C LEU A 838 2.97 24.42 10.31
N LEU A 839 3.15 23.90 9.13
CA LEU A 839 3.86 24.56 8.03
C LEU A 839 2.97 25.55 7.26
N GLY A 840 1.67 25.61 7.56
CA GLY A 840 0.71 26.48 6.89
C GLY A 840 0.39 26.04 5.46
N LEU A 841 0.47 24.74 5.21
CA LEU A 841 0.12 24.12 3.92
C LEU A 841 -1.35 23.74 3.86
N PRO A 842 -1.98 23.78 2.68
CA PRO A 842 -3.26 23.12 2.48
C PRO A 842 -3.10 21.59 2.48
N PRO A 843 -4.18 20.83 2.68
CA PRO A 843 -4.15 19.38 2.45
C PRO A 843 -3.77 19.02 1.02
N MET A 844 -3.13 17.85 0.84
CA MET A 844 -2.83 17.30 -0.49
C MET A 844 -4.05 16.59 -1.08
N ASN A 845 -4.77 15.82 -0.29
CA ASN A 845 -5.88 15.00 -0.75
C ASN A 845 -7.02 14.92 0.28
N ASN A 846 -8.03 14.11 0.01
CA ASN A 846 -9.21 14.02 0.86
C ASN A 846 -8.95 13.30 2.19
N ASN A 847 -7.96 12.43 2.27
CA ASN A 847 -7.65 11.70 3.51
C ASN A 847 -7.08 12.64 4.56
N ASP A 848 -6.06 13.41 4.20
CA ASP A 848 -5.43 14.36 5.13
C ASP A 848 -6.34 15.56 5.42
N ALA A 849 -7.15 16.01 4.46
CA ALA A 849 -8.08 17.13 4.65
C ALA A 849 -9.05 16.92 5.83
N PHE A 850 -9.44 15.69 6.08
CA PHE A 850 -10.43 15.34 7.11
C PHE A 850 -9.88 14.44 8.23
N SER A 851 -8.59 14.18 8.24
CA SER A 851 -7.92 13.43 9.30
C SER A 851 -7.90 14.22 10.62
N SER A 852 -7.94 13.51 11.74
CA SER A 852 -7.65 14.08 13.05
C SER A 852 -6.19 14.53 13.13
N MET A 853 -5.94 15.66 13.82
CA MET A 853 -4.58 16.15 14.08
C MET A 853 -4.08 15.73 15.46
N ILE A 854 -2.77 15.53 15.59
CA ILE A 854 -2.09 15.26 16.86
C ILE A 854 -1.91 16.59 17.62
N SER A 855 -3.04 17.27 17.89
CA SER A 855 -3.05 18.62 18.44
C SER A 855 -2.70 18.69 19.93
N THR A 856 -2.98 17.62 20.68
CA THR A 856 -2.75 17.57 22.14
C THR A 856 -1.29 17.66 22.53
N LEU A 857 -0.39 17.19 21.66
CA LEU A 857 1.06 17.22 21.95
C LEU A 857 1.68 18.61 21.76
N PHE A 858 0.89 19.66 21.52
CA PHE A 858 1.32 21.05 21.42
C PHE A 858 0.69 21.97 22.47
N THR A 859 0.01 21.41 23.46
CA THR A 859 -0.76 22.19 24.46
C THR A 859 0.07 22.66 25.65
N GLY A 860 1.32 22.25 25.75
CA GLY A 860 2.23 22.68 26.83
C GLY A 860 2.68 24.13 26.71
N PRO A 861 3.22 24.70 27.80
CA PRO A 861 3.59 26.12 27.88
C PRO A 861 4.88 26.49 27.09
N GLY A 862 5.57 25.54 26.51
CA GLY A 862 6.84 25.77 25.80
C GLY A 862 8.06 25.76 26.74
N ASP A 863 8.02 24.93 27.75
CA ASP A 863 9.08 24.81 28.76
C ASP A 863 9.64 23.38 28.89
N GLN A 864 9.34 22.50 27.92
CA GLN A 864 9.99 21.19 27.89
C GLN A 864 11.52 21.35 27.84
N PRO A 865 12.25 20.69 28.75
CA PRO A 865 13.71 20.76 28.77
C PRO A 865 14.28 20.11 27.50
N ALA A 866 15.51 20.50 27.18
CA ALA A 866 16.25 19.85 26.12
C ALA A 866 16.39 18.34 26.42
N PHE A 867 16.34 17.55 25.36
CA PHE A 867 16.52 16.11 25.45
C PHE A 867 18.00 15.78 25.63
N ALA A 868 18.32 14.78 26.43
CA ALA A 868 19.66 14.21 26.55
C ALA A 868 19.62 12.76 26.10
N ALA A 869 20.30 12.45 24.99
CA ALA A 869 20.35 11.11 24.46
C ALA A 869 21.01 10.10 25.40
N ASP A 870 20.53 8.87 25.34
CA ASP A 870 21.13 7.75 26.06
C ASP A 870 22.14 7.03 25.16
N TYR A 871 23.40 7.07 25.55
CA TYR A 871 24.52 6.48 24.82
C TYR A 871 24.92 5.09 25.34
N SER A 872 24.17 4.51 26.27
CA SER A 872 24.51 3.27 26.95
C SER A 872 24.78 2.10 25.98
N ASN A 873 24.00 1.98 24.91
CA ASN A 873 24.17 0.91 23.93
C ASN A 873 25.37 1.08 22.98
N ARG A 874 25.85 2.32 22.80
CA ARG A 874 27.14 2.58 22.19
C ARG A 874 28.28 2.23 23.15
N ASP A 875 28.17 2.68 24.40
CA ASP A 875 29.23 2.61 25.37
C ASP A 875 29.46 1.20 25.92
N ASN A 876 28.39 0.36 25.95
CA ASN A 876 28.50 -1.06 26.27
C ASN A 876 28.90 -1.95 25.06
N GLY A 877 29.02 -1.37 23.86
CA GLY A 877 29.47 -2.03 22.65
C GLY A 877 28.36 -2.76 21.86
N LEU A 878 27.09 -2.67 22.24
CA LEU A 878 25.99 -3.36 21.56
C LEU A 878 25.91 -2.99 20.08
N LEU A 879 26.07 -1.70 19.72
CA LEU A 879 26.05 -1.22 18.34
C LEU A 879 27.08 -1.92 17.43
N TYR A 880 28.14 -2.46 18.01
CA TYR A 880 29.26 -3.07 17.29
C TYR A 880 29.21 -4.61 17.34
N THR A 881 28.03 -5.18 17.50
CA THR A 881 27.88 -6.65 17.53
C THR A 881 27.45 -7.19 16.17
N ALA A 882 28.19 -8.18 15.67
CA ALA A 882 27.90 -8.83 14.40
C ALA A 882 27.36 -10.26 14.60
N ASN A 883 26.50 -10.68 13.70
CA ASN A 883 25.97 -12.04 13.67
C ASN A 883 27.08 -13.08 13.44
N THR A 884 27.04 -14.17 14.20
CA THR A 884 27.91 -15.32 14.02
C THR A 884 27.29 -16.36 13.09
N LYS A 885 28.07 -17.33 12.61
CA LYS A 885 27.57 -18.46 11.83
C LYS A 885 26.63 -19.38 12.63
N THR A 886 26.63 -19.26 13.95
CA THR A 886 25.80 -20.05 14.86
C THR A 886 24.61 -19.29 15.42
N ALA A 887 24.38 -18.04 14.97
CA ALA A 887 23.21 -17.28 15.37
C ALA A 887 21.90 -18.01 14.96
N PRO A 888 20.82 -17.91 15.77
CA PRO A 888 19.53 -18.50 15.42
C PRO A 888 19.06 -18.05 14.04
N GLY A 889 18.74 -18.96 13.11
CA GLY A 889 18.29 -18.63 11.76
C GLY A 889 19.37 -18.10 10.79
N ALA A 890 20.66 -18.16 11.17
CA ALA A 890 21.78 -17.67 10.33
C ALA A 890 21.79 -18.27 8.92
N ARG A 891 21.49 -19.58 8.82
CA ARG A 891 21.46 -20.30 7.52
C ARG A 891 20.30 -19.84 6.65
N GLU A 892 19.15 -19.58 7.24
CA GLU A 892 17.95 -19.07 6.59
C GLU A 892 18.17 -17.63 6.14
N SER A 893 18.70 -16.77 7.01
CA SER A 893 19.03 -15.38 6.68
C SER A 893 20.04 -15.26 5.53
N MET A 894 20.98 -16.22 5.38
CA MET A 894 21.90 -16.21 4.22
C MET A 894 21.21 -16.45 2.87
N LYS A 895 20.01 -16.99 2.87
CA LYS A 895 19.24 -17.24 1.64
C LYS A 895 18.33 -16.06 1.27
N MET A 896 18.14 -15.11 2.19
CA MET A 896 17.32 -13.94 1.99
C MET A 896 18.09 -12.85 1.25
N ASP A 897 17.41 -12.08 0.44
CA ASP A 897 17.97 -10.93 -0.24
C ASP A 897 17.68 -9.65 0.57
N PHE A 898 18.69 -9.17 1.28
CA PHE A 898 18.66 -7.92 2.03
C PHE A 898 19.34 -6.75 1.28
N ARG A 899 19.65 -6.93 0.01
CA ARG A 899 20.25 -5.87 -0.82
C ARG A 899 19.18 -5.00 -1.49
N HIS A 900 18.03 -5.59 -1.69
CA HIS A 900 16.86 -4.92 -2.23
C HIS A 900 15.81 -4.83 -1.12
N ALA A 901 15.13 -3.72 -1.03
CA ALA A 901 14.07 -3.52 -0.08
C ALA A 901 13.01 -4.64 -0.20
N ASP A 902 12.56 -5.20 0.91
CA ASP A 902 11.50 -6.21 1.06
C ASP A 902 11.62 -7.50 0.24
N HIS A 903 12.81 -7.81 -0.28
CA HIS A 903 13.04 -9.09 -0.95
C HIS A 903 13.27 -10.26 0.03
N ALA A 904 13.38 -9.99 1.32
CA ALA A 904 13.42 -11.03 2.34
C ALA A 904 12.01 -11.59 2.59
N ASP A 905 11.89 -12.89 2.86
CA ASP A 905 10.62 -13.49 3.27
C ASP A 905 10.26 -13.04 4.69
N ALA A 906 9.31 -12.11 4.80
CA ALA A 906 8.93 -11.42 6.02
C ALA A 906 8.52 -12.38 7.14
N GLN A 907 7.73 -13.42 6.84
CA GLN A 907 7.28 -14.40 7.83
C GLN A 907 8.43 -15.21 8.43
N SER A 908 9.36 -15.66 7.57
CA SER A 908 10.57 -16.35 8.02
C SER A 908 11.48 -15.41 8.81
N LEU A 909 11.62 -14.18 8.38
CA LEU A 909 12.41 -13.16 9.06
C LEU A 909 11.87 -12.90 10.46
N ASN A 910 10.56 -12.71 10.62
CA ASN A 910 9.94 -12.48 11.92
C ASN A 910 10.17 -13.62 12.92
N VAL A 911 10.08 -14.89 12.48
CA VAL A 911 10.42 -16.05 13.32
C VAL A 911 11.90 -16.05 13.73
N ILE A 912 12.79 -15.63 12.84
CA ILE A 912 14.23 -15.52 13.11
C ILE A 912 14.47 -14.42 14.16
N LEU A 913 13.88 -13.26 13.97
CA LEU A 913 13.97 -12.12 14.88
C LEU A 913 13.43 -12.46 16.27
N TRP A 914 12.28 -13.16 16.35
CA TRP A 914 11.76 -13.64 17.62
C TRP A 914 12.74 -14.54 18.35
N LYS A 915 13.31 -15.52 17.66
CA LYS A 915 14.29 -16.43 18.27
C LYS A 915 15.57 -15.72 18.72
N ASP A 916 16.01 -14.73 17.99
CA ASP A 916 17.17 -13.89 18.37
C ASP A 916 16.86 -13.04 19.59
N ALA A 917 15.72 -12.39 19.63
CA ALA A 917 15.33 -11.49 20.71
C ALA A 917 14.92 -12.23 21.99
N MET A 918 14.17 -13.32 21.86
CA MET A 918 13.47 -14.00 22.96
C MET A 918 14.10 -15.33 23.36
N GLY A 919 15.14 -15.79 22.63
CA GLY A 919 15.87 -17.05 22.93
C GLY A 919 14.97 -18.26 22.87
N ASP A 920 14.97 -19.07 23.95
CA ASP A 920 14.21 -20.31 24.03
C ASP A 920 12.72 -20.13 24.32
N LYS A 921 12.23 -18.88 24.42
CA LYS A 921 10.79 -18.65 24.55
C LYS A 921 10.08 -19.16 23.30
N PRO A 922 8.97 -19.87 23.44
CA PRO A 922 8.24 -20.40 22.30
C PRO A 922 7.82 -19.24 21.39
N VAL A 923 8.01 -19.44 20.09
CA VAL A 923 7.49 -18.50 19.09
C VAL A 923 5.97 -18.45 19.25
N PRO A 924 5.36 -17.27 19.45
CA PRO A 924 3.92 -17.17 19.55
C PRO A 924 3.23 -17.86 18.36
N ALA A 925 2.12 -18.55 18.61
CA ALA A 925 1.42 -19.29 17.56
C ALA A 925 0.99 -18.38 16.40
N MET A 926 0.78 -17.10 16.68
CA MET A 926 0.45 -16.05 15.71
C MET A 926 1.59 -15.74 14.74
N LEU A 927 2.85 -15.98 15.10
CA LEU A 927 4.03 -15.73 14.27
C LEU A 927 4.43 -16.94 13.41
N THR A 928 3.67 -18.04 13.40
CA THR A 928 4.03 -19.26 12.69
C THR A 928 2.95 -19.70 11.72
N VAL A 929 3.34 -19.93 10.46
CA VAL A 929 2.51 -20.62 9.47
C VAL A 929 2.82 -22.12 9.50
N ARG A 930 1.82 -22.97 9.75
CA ARG A 930 2.01 -24.42 9.55
C ARG A 930 1.98 -24.72 8.06
N ARG A 931 3.12 -25.16 7.50
CA ARG A 931 3.13 -25.80 6.19
C ARG A 931 2.27 -27.07 6.25
N LYS A 932 1.35 -27.25 5.30
CA LYS A 932 0.82 -28.59 5.02
C LYS A 932 2.01 -29.43 4.56
N LYS A 933 2.25 -30.59 5.21
CA LYS A 933 3.12 -31.62 4.63
C LYS A 933 2.48 -32.04 3.30
N THR A 934 3.19 -31.85 2.21
CA THR A 934 2.80 -32.45 0.95
C THR A 934 2.91 -33.97 1.08
N PRO A 935 2.08 -34.78 0.39
CA PRO A 935 2.13 -36.24 0.49
C PRO A 935 3.47 -36.89 0.08
N LYS A 936 4.44 -36.11 -0.39
CA LYS A 936 5.80 -36.55 -0.75
C LYS A 936 6.83 -36.49 0.38
N ASP A 937 6.48 -35.92 1.55
CA ASP A 937 7.42 -35.80 2.68
C ASP A 937 7.31 -36.99 3.66
N SER A 938 6.68 -38.10 3.26
CA SER A 938 6.52 -39.31 4.09
C SER A 938 7.56 -40.41 3.80
N ASP A 939 8.50 -40.17 2.88
CA ASP A 939 9.59 -41.11 2.57
C ASP A 939 10.93 -40.35 2.60
N ASP A 940 11.42 -40.09 3.86
CA ASP A 940 12.85 -40.08 4.23
C ASP A 940 12.97 -40.12 5.77
#